data_a029312d1df3718e459cdfa24cba37a6
#
_entry.id   a029312d1df3718e459cdfa24cba37a6
#
_cell.length_a   1.000
_cell.length_b   1.000
_cell.length_c   1.000
_cell.angle_alpha   90.00
_cell.angle_beta   90.00
_cell.angle_gamma   90.00
#
_symmetry.space_group_name_H-M   'P 1'
#
loop_
_entity.id
_entity.type
_entity.pdbx_description
1 polymer ?
#
loop_
_entity_poly.entity_id
_entity_poly.type
_entity_poly.pdbx_seq_one_letter_code
_entity_poly.pdbx_strand_id
1 'polypeptide(L)'
;MKYKIDVVRIRENSITLNGWAIGKSPDSKATFRVEDEKRQPVKFKHVNTRRDDVSQIYFKKVYDREFGFDIQFPYERGKDYYLLIRCEGRQAKIKYNEELIARRASVAHKRMEKLKDLMNMETVHVAMDFWKEHGLKALVVKSKHKLQGIDNDYDYSEWYELTKPTDEELAEQRKHLFDFEPMLSVVIPAYKTPERYLREMLDSIMGQTYTNWEICVADGSPRGEGLERVLKKYADRDRRVRYEILGSNRGISGNTNAALDMARGDFVILADHDDTLPPNAFYEVVKAINENPDCQVIYSDEDKLDMDGKALFDPHFKPDFNPDLLTSVNYICHLFIIRQDLLKQVGGFRQEFDGAQDYDFIFRCTEAAKRVYHIPKVLYHWRCHQNSTASNPESKMYAFEAGSRAIMAHYERMGIPAVKVEKGVDYGIYHTTFEIQGEPLVSVVIPNKDHSQDLDVCVRSLMEKSSYRNLEFIIVENNSSQKETFAYYDKMQAEHTNFRVVTWKEGFNYSAINNYGASFAKGKYLLLLNNDTELIEEDSIKEMLGFCQREDVGIAGARLLYGDDTIQHAGVVIGFGGIAGHTFIGLHKAENSYFHRAMCAQDYSAVTAACLMTKKSVFDQVGGLSPELAVAFNDIDYCMKVRALGKMVVYAPYSCFYHYESKSRGLEDTPEKIARFNREVAIFIRKWPDIIQNGDPFYNPNLTLRKSNFALRDLLKEKIGEPYDLKVYEQFAPEDDTKAHE
;
A
#
# COMPACT_ATOMS: atom_id res chain seq x y z
N MET A 1 7.29 41.93 -1.07
CA MET A 1 6.36 41.01 -0.40
C MET A 1 6.15 39.79 -1.28
N LYS A 2 6.34 38.60 -0.76
CA LYS A 2 5.91 37.33 -1.36
C LYS A 2 4.87 36.70 -0.42
N TYR A 3 3.93 35.98 -0.97
CA TYR A 3 2.90 35.29 -0.19
C TYR A 3 2.34 34.11 -0.99
N LYS A 4 1.78 33.14 -0.26
CA LYS A 4 1.03 32.02 -0.84
C LYS A 4 -0.14 31.67 0.09
N ILE A 5 -1.27 31.29 -0.49
CA ILE A 5 -2.39 30.68 0.24
C ILE A 5 -2.31 29.19 -0.06
N ASP A 6 -1.94 28.42 0.96
CA ASP A 6 -1.72 26.98 0.82
C ASP A 6 -3.06 26.23 0.86
N VAL A 7 -3.98 26.64 1.73
CA VAL A 7 -5.28 25.97 1.91
C VAL A 7 -6.41 26.97 2.02
N VAL A 8 -7.54 26.67 1.35
CA VAL A 8 -8.81 27.36 1.49
C VAL A 8 -9.88 26.33 1.84
N ARG A 9 -10.56 26.51 2.98
CA ARG A 9 -11.65 25.62 3.43
C ARG A 9 -12.90 26.42 3.69
N ILE A 10 -14.05 25.91 3.22
CA ILE A 10 -15.38 26.42 3.57
C ILE A 10 -16.01 25.43 4.56
N ARG A 11 -16.49 25.92 5.68
CA ARG A 11 -17.31 25.18 6.63
C ARG A 11 -18.56 25.98 6.91
N GLU A 12 -19.74 25.41 6.61
CA GLU A 12 -21.06 25.99 6.78
C GLU A 12 -21.15 27.50 6.51
N ASN A 13 -20.75 28.36 7.46
CA ASN A 13 -20.82 29.82 7.38
C ASN A 13 -19.47 30.50 7.62
N SER A 14 -18.33 29.83 7.33
CA SER A 14 -17.01 30.43 7.47
C SER A 14 -16.02 29.96 6.41
N ILE A 15 -15.09 30.86 6.04
CA ILE A 15 -13.90 30.54 5.24
C ILE A 15 -12.70 30.53 6.17
N THR A 16 -11.89 29.48 6.07
CA THR A 16 -10.58 29.39 6.71
C THR A 16 -9.49 29.38 5.65
N LEU A 17 -8.49 30.23 5.80
CA LEU A 17 -7.35 30.40 4.92
C LEU A 17 -6.06 30.12 5.69
N ASN A 18 -5.24 29.19 5.20
CA ASN A 18 -3.88 28.96 5.71
C ASN A 18 -2.90 29.40 4.65
N GLY A 19 -1.78 30.00 5.04
CA GLY A 19 -0.76 30.44 4.12
C GLY A 19 0.42 31.10 4.82
N TRP A 20 1.26 31.79 4.02
CA TRP A 20 2.37 32.55 4.51
C TRP A 20 2.55 33.86 3.73
N ALA A 21 3.19 34.85 4.37
CA ALA A 21 3.51 36.13 3.74
C ALA A 21 4.82 36.68 4.34
N ILE A 22 5.75 37.08 3.45
CA ILE A 22 7.08 37.58 3.83
C ILE A 22 7.45 38.84 3.08
N GLY A 23 8.26 39.70 3.71
CA GLY A 23 8.90 40.84 3.09
C GLY A 23 10.28 40.51 2.50
N LYS A 24 11.10 41.53 2.32
CA LYS A 24 12.51 41.39 1.91
C LYS A 24 13.42 41.04 3.09
N SER A 25 13.05 41.46 4.30
CA SER A 25 13.77 41.17 5.55
C SER A 25 13.03 40.14 6.37
N PRO A 26 13.71 39.26 7.12
CA PRO A 26 13.05 38.35 8.08
C PRO A 26 12.33 39.10 9.22
N ASP A 27 12.62 40.38 9.44
CA ASP A 27 11.94 41.22 10.44
C ASP A 27 10.63 41.85 9.92
N SER A 28 10.31 41.71 8.64
CA SER A 28 9.11 42.26 8.03
C SER A 28 7.85 41.56 8.54
N LYS A 29 6.89 42.32 9.03
CA LYS A 29 5.59 41.80 9.48
C LYS A 29 4.52 42.03 8.43
N ALA A 30 3.80 40.97 8.09
CA ALA A 30 2.58 41.08 7.28
C ALA A 30 1.38 41.46 8.16
N THR A 31 0.50 42.26 7.61
CA THR A 31 -0.79 42.63 8.22
C THR A 31 -1.93 42.24 7.30
N PHE A 32 -3.06 41.86 7.88
CA PHE A 32 -4.19 41.31 7.17
C PHE A 32 -5.46 42.14 7.42
N ARG A 33 -6.31 42.21 6.40
CA ARG A 33 -7.65 42.79 6.49
C ARG A 33 -8.59 41.99 5.60
N VAL A 34 -9.79 41.73 6.06
CA VAL A 34 -10.86 41.12 5.25
C VAL A 34 -11.92 42.15 5.00
N GLU A 35 -12.40 42.29 3.75
CA GLU A 35 -13.43 43.18 3.30
C GLU A 35 -14.54 42.42 2.56
N ASP A 36 -15.79 42.87 2.68
CA ASP A 36 -16.91 42.41 1.87
C ASP A 36 -16.95 43.08 0.48
N GLU A 37 -17.98 42.77 -0.32
CA GLU A 37 -18.21 43.35 -1.65
C GLU A 37 -18.37 44.86 -1.66
N LYS A 38 -18.87 45.43 -0.54
CA LYS A 38 -19.05 46.87 -0.34
C LYS A 38 -17.83 47.56 0.28
N ARG A 39 -16.68 46.83 0.36
CA ARG A 39 -15.43 47.28 0.98
C ARG A 39 -15.53 47.57 2.48
N GLN A 40 -16.58 47.04 3.15
CA GLN A 40 -16.70 47.14 4.60
C GLN A 40 -15.80 46.12 5.28
N PRO A 41 -15.15 46.44 6.42
CA PRO A 41 -14.29 45.50 7.12
C PRO A 41 -15.11 44.38 7.74
N VAL A 42 -14.69 43.15 7.48
CA VAL A 42 -15.25 41.91 8.06
C VAL A 42 -14.40 41.49 9.25
N LYS A 43 -15.04 41.21 10.38
CA LYS A 43 -14.29 40.66 11.54
C LYS A 43 -13.78 39.27 11.22
N PHE A 44 -12.53 39.02 11.56
CA PHE A 44 -11.87 37.71 11.34
C PHE A 44 -11.03 37.31 12.53
N LYS A 45 -10.83 36.01 12.70
CA LYS A 45 -9.81 35.43 13.61
C LYS A 45 -8.50 35.32 12.86
N HIS A 46 -7.38 35.62 13.51
CA HIS A 46 -6.05 35.51 12.93
C HIS A 46 -5.12 34.90 13.95
N VAL A 47 -4.37 33.88 13.50
CA VAL A 47 -3.29 33.23 14.27
C VAL A 47 -2.06 33.21 13.38
N ASN A 48 -0.94 33.68 13.90
CA ASN A 48 0.33 33.50 13.22
C ASN A 48 0.84 32.08 13.45
N THR A 49 1.49 31.51 12.44
CA THR A 49 2.03 30.16 12.50
C THR A 49 3.51 30.14 12.11
N ARG A 50 4.26 29.24 12.72
CA ARG A 50 5.67 29.05 12.38
C ARG A 50 5.79 28.31 11.05
N ARG A 51 6.72 28.76 10.17
CA ARG A 51 6.97 28.19 8.84
C ARG A 51 8.48 28.18 8.60
N ASP A 52 9.14 27.17 9.16
CA ASP A 52 10.60 27.00 9.06
C ASP A 52 11.01 26.72 7.60
N ASP A 53 10.16 26.01 6.83
CA ASP A 53 10.30 25.77 5.40
C ASP A 53 10.38 27.08 4.60
N VAL A 54 9.48 28.03 4.86
CA VAL A 54 9.48 29.34 4.20
C VAL A 54 10.72 30.16 4.58
N SER A 55 11.10 30.10 5.85
CA SER A 55 12.30 30.77 6.37
C SER A 55 13.56 30.24 5.69
N GLN A 56 13.71 28.93 5.62
CA GLN A 56 14.85 28.26 4.99
C GLN A 56 14.94 28.58 3.48
N ILE A 57 13.81 28.51 2.76
CA ILE A 57 13.77 28.75 1.32
C ILE A 57 14.14 30.19 0.96
N TYR A 58 13.57 31.19 1.65
CA TYR A 58 13.67 32.57 1.22
C TYR A 58 14.80 33.34 1.87
N PHE A 59 15.25 32.97 3.06
CA PHE A 59 16.31 33.63 3.80
C PHE A 59 17.55 32.76 3.99
N LYS A 60 17.55 31.51 3.51
CA LYS A 60 18.65 30.53 3.63
C LYS A 60 19.07 30.23 5.08
N LYS A 61 18.16 30.52 6.02
CA LYS A 61 18.34 30.29 7.46
C LYS A 61 16.99 30.18 8.14
N VAL A 62 16.88 29.30 9.14
CA VAL A 62 15.70 29.24 10.00
C VAL A 62 15.77 30.37 11.03
N TYR A 63 14.73 31.18 11.06
CA TYR A 63 14.53 32.25 12.03
C TYR A 63 13.45 31.85 13.01
N ASP A 64 13.61 32.22 14.29
CA ASP A 64 12.54 32.02 15.29
C ASP A 64 11.44 33.09 15.12
N ARG A 65 10.69 32.94 14.02
CA ARG A 65 9.66 33.89 13.56
C ARG A 65 8.48 33.15 12.95
N GLU A 66 7.31 33.80 13.02
CA GLU A 66 6.06 33.28 12.46
C GLU A 66 5.81 33.95 11.10
N PHE A 67 6.11 33.22 10.02
CA PHE A 67 5.87 33.68 8.64
C PHE A 67 4.55 33.17 8.05
N GLY A 68 3.91 32.20 8.70
CA GLY A 68 2.63 31.66 8.34
C GLY A 68 1.48 32.36 9.02
N PHE A 69 0.27 32.11 8.51
CA PHE A 69 -0.98 32.62 9.10
C PHE A 69 -2.16 31.68 8.88
N ASP A 70 -3.05 31.70 9.85
CA ASP A 70 -4.38 31.11 9.78
C ASP A 70 -5.40 32.23 9.95
N ILE A 71 -6.29 32.42 8.97
CA ILE A 71 -7.31 33.45 8.97
C ILE A 71 -8.67 32.78 8.80
N GLN A 72 -9.61 33.06 9.71
CA GLN A 72 -10.98 32.60 9.63
C GLN A 72 -11.96 33.76 9.70
N PHE A 73 -12.90 33.85 8.74
CA PHE A 73 -13.94 34.88 8.70
C PHE A 73 -15.30 34.32 8.30
N PRO A 74 -16.40 34.98 8.69
CA PRO A 74 -17.75 34.61 8.31
C PRO A 74 -17.94 34.62 6.79
N TYR A 75 -18.68 33.66 6.27
CA TYR A 75 -19.01 33.54 4.85
C TYR A 75 -20.50 33.37 4.64
N GLU A 76 -21.06 34.16 3.72
CA GLU A 76 -22.45 34.04 3.25
C GLU A 76 -22.43 33.68 1.75
N ARG A 77 -23.21 32.67 1.36
CA ARG A 77 -23.34 32.23 -0.03
C ARG A 77 -23.74 33.38 -0.97
N GLY A 78 -23.10 33.44 -2.13
CA GLY A 78 -23.37 34.46 -3.14
C GLY A 78 -22.71 35.82 -2.91
N LYS A 79 -21.93 36.01 -1.82
CA LYS A 79 -21.20 37.25 -1.53
C LYS A 79 -19.73 37.15 -1.87
N ASP A 80 -19.14 38.25 -2.30
CA ASP A 80 -17.71 38.41 -2.55
C ASP A 80 -16.98 38.89 -1.29
N TYR A 81 -15.83 38.26 -0.99
CA TYR A 81 -14.93 38.68 0.07
C TYR A 81 -13.53 38.93 -0.46
N TYR A 82 -12.78 39.80 0.19
CA TYR A 82 -11.44 40.18 -0.22
C TYR A 82 -10.48 40.09 0.97
N LEU A 83 -9.43 39.29 0.85
CA LEU A 83 -8.29 39.31 1.76
C LEU A 83 -7.25 40.29 1.24
N LEU A 84 -6.89 41.27 2.07
CA LEU A 84 -5.82 42.22 1.81
C LEU A 84 -4.62 41.84 2.70
N ILE A 85 -3.47 41.63 2.05
CA ILE A 85 -2.18 41.33 2.72
C ILE A 85 -1.27 42.53 2.47
N ARG A 86 -0.75 43.12 3.53
CA ARG A 86 0.20 44.25 3.44
C ARG A 86 1.52 43.91 4.12
N CYS A 87 2.64 44.19 3.48
CA CYS A 87 3.96 44.02 4.03
C CYS A 87 4.92 44.97 3.32
N GLU A 88 5.71 45.73 4.08
CA GLU A 88 6.71 46.68 3.56
C GLU A 88 6.17 47.64 2.48
N GLY A 89 5.02 48.25 2.74
CA GLY A 89 4.37 49.20 1.80
C GLY A 89 3.75 48.56 0.55
N ARG A 90 3.89 47.27 0.33
CA ARG A 90 3.25 46.53 -0.75
C ARG A 90 1.96 45.90 -0.28
N GLN A 91 0.97 45.84 -1.16
CA GLN A 91 -0.34 45.24 -0.85
C GLN A 91 -0.72 44.24 -1.94
N ALA A 92 -1.27 43.09 -1.51
CA ALA A 92 -2.00 42.16 -2.35
C ALA A 92 -3.48 42.17 -1.96
N LYS A 93 -4.37 41.99 -2.94
CA LYS A 93 -5.82 41.86 -2.75
C LYS A 93 -6.29 40.58 -3.44
N ILE A 94 -6.89 39.69 -2.70
CA ILE A 94 -7.30 38.35 -3.16
C ILE A 94 -8.80 38.22 -2.96
N LYS A 95 -9.52 37.91 -4.04
CA LYS A 95 -10.99 37.72 -4.04
C LYS A 95 -11.33 36.27 -3.67
N TYR A 96 -12.37 36.11 -2.86
CA TYR A 96 -12.98 34.85 -2.49
C TYR A 96 -14.49 34.90 -2.71
N ASN A 97 -15.01 33.98 -3.50
CA ASN A 97 -16.43 33.67 -3.65
C ASN A 97 -16.59 32.19 -4.03
N GLU A 98 -17.80 31.68 -4.06
CA GLU A 98 -18.09 30.26 -4.31
C GLU A 98 -17.49 29.76 -5.62
N GLU A 99 -17.63 30.52 -6.70
CA GLU A 99 -17.08 30.17 -8.03
C GLU A 99 -15.54 30.12 -8.06
N LEU A 100 -14.87 31.12 -7.45
CA LEU A 100 -13.41 31.17 -7.43
C LEU A 100 -12.81 30.09 -6.50
N ILE A 101 -13.52 29.73 -5.44
CA ILE A 101 -13.09 28.66 -4.54
C ILE A 101 -13.28 27.31 -5.21
N ALA A 102 -14.42 27.07 -5.86
CA ALA A 102 -14.65 25.88 -6.68
C ALA A 102 -13.64 25.77 -7.83
N ARG A 103 -13.35 26.90 -8.53
CA ARG A 103 -12.35 26.97 -9.58
C ARG A 103 -10.92 26.68 -9.07
N ARG A 104 -10.54 27.18 -7.88
CA ARG A 104 -9.25 26.87 -7.24
C ARG A 104 -9.15 25.42 -6.78
N ALA A 105 -10.26 24.81 -6.42
CA ALA A 105 -10.34 23.36 -6.17
C ALA A 105 -10.28 22.54 -7.47
N SER A 106 -10.50 23.16 -8.65
CA SER A 106 -10.49 22.46 -9.93
C SER A 106 -9.08 22.00 -10.34
N VAL A 107 -9.00 20.84 -11.00
CA VAL A 107 -7.76 20.23 -11.51
C VAL A 107 -6.98 21.19 -12.42
N ALA A 108 -7.69 21.97 -13.26
CA ALA A 108 -7.07 22.93 -14.19
C ALA A 108 -6.34 24.07 -13.46
N HIS A 109 -6.88 24.56 -12.34
CA HIS A 109 -6.24 25.61 -11.56
C HIS A 109 -5.02 25.10 -10.78
N LYS A 110 -5.12 23.91 -10.17
CA LYS A 110 -3.99 23.21 -9.54
C LYS A 110 -2.85 22.95 -10.54
N ARG A 111 -3.18 22.59 -11.80
CA ARG A 111 -2.22 22.44 -12.91
C ARG A 111 -1.48 23.75 -13.23
N MET A 112 -2.20 24.85 -13.29
CA MET A 112 -1.64 26.16 -13.65
C MET A 112 -0.79 26.76 -12.51
N GLU A 113 -1.11 26.52 -11.25
CA GLU A 113 -0.25 26.88 -10.10
C GLU A 113 1.01 26.04 -10.08
N LYS A 114 0.93 24.72 -10.27
CA LYS A 114 2.10 23.84 -10.38
C LYS A 114 3.01 24.21 -11.56
N LEU A 115 2.45 24.60 -12.71
CA LEU A 115 3.23 25.14 -13.85
C LEU A 115 3.95 26.46 -13.50
N LYS A 116 3.32 27.34 -12.73
CA LYS A 116 3.96 28.57 -12.24
C LYS A 116 5.08 28.29 -11.22
N ASP A 117 4.91 27.31 -10.35
CA ASP A 117 5.94 26.88 -9.40
C ASP A 117 7.13 26.21 -10.13
N LEU A 118 6.87 25.49 -11.23
CA LEU A 118 7.89 24.90 -12.10
C LEU A 118 8.67 25.95 -12.94
N MET A 119 8.08 27.08 -13.20
CA MET A 119 8.72 28.21 -13.91
C MET A 119 9.42 29.20 -12.97
N ASN A 120 9.59 28.88 -11.70
CA ASN A 120 10.33 29.69 -10.73
C ASN A 120 11.83 29.64 -11.05
N MET A 121 12.54 30.76 -10.84
CA MET A 121 13.99 30.90 -11.13
C MET A 121 14.87 29.82 -10.48
N GLU A 122 14.44 29.28 -9.34
CA GLU A 122 15.16 28.22 -8.61
C GLU A 122 15.03 26.86 -9.32
N THR A 123 13.86 26.54 -9.84
CA THR A 123 13.63 25.34 -10.67
C THR A 123 14.37 25.43 -12.01
N VAL A 124 14.48 26.64 -12.56
CA VAL A 124 15.28 26.90 -13.79
C VAL A 124 16.77 26.72 -13.50
N HIS A 125 17.29 27.14 -12.31
CA HIS A 125 18.69 26.91 -11.92
C HIS A 125 18.98 25.41 -11.72
N VAL A 126 18.13 24.70 -10.98
CA VAL A 126 18.24 23.24 -10.80
C VAL A 126 18.14 22.48 -12.11
N ALA A 127 17.29 22.94 -13.02
CA ALA A 127 17.18 22.39 -14.38
C ALA A 127 18.40 22.69 -15.25
N MET A 128 18.99 23.88 -15.11
CA MET A 128 20.23 24.25 -15.81
C MET A 128 21.44 23.50 -15.26
N ASP A 129 21.53 23.29 -13.96
CA ASP A 129 22.62 22.51 -13.34
C ASP A 129 22.49 21.03 -13.74
N PHE A 130 21.28 20.49 -13.70
CA PHE A 130 21.01 19.15 -14.19
C PHE A 130 21.30 18.99 -15.71
N TRP A 131 20.98 20.00 -16.50
CA TRP A 131 21.34 20.01 -17.92
C TRP A 131 22.86 20.02 -18.13
N LYS A 132 23.61 20.80 -17.37
CA LYS A 132 25.08 20.84 -17.44
C LYS A 132 25.72 19.51 -17.06
N GLU A 133 25.15 18.80 -16.09
CA GLU A 133 25.68 17.52 -15.59
C GLU A 133 25.25 16.32 -16.45
N HIS A 134 24.02 16.33 -16.99
CA HIS A 134 23.41 15.13 -17.58
C HIS A 134 22.92 15.31 -19.04
N GLY A 135 23.05 16.51 -19.60
CA GLY A 135 22.68 16.85 -20.98
C GLY A 135 21.18 17.07 -21.24
N LEU A 136 20.90 17.70 -22.39
CA LEU A 136 19.55 18.16 -22.76
C LEU A 136 18.52 17.02 -22.85
N LYS A 137 18.93 15.83 -23.32
CA LYS A 137 18.03 14.67 -23.43
C LYS A 137 17.58 14.17 -22.05
N ALA A 138 18.49 14.10 -21.07
CA ALA A 138 18.15 13.70 -19.71
C ALA A 138 17.26 14.73 -19.02
N LEU A 139 17.49 16.03 -19.24
CA LEU A 139 16.62 17.10 -18.78
C LEU A 139 15.21 17.00 -19.35
N VAL A 140 15.08 16.74 -20.67
CA VAL A 140 13.77 16.57 -21.32
C VAL A 140 13.03 15.36 -20.78
N VAL A 141 13.72 14.24 -20.56
CA VAL A 141 13.15 13.03 -19.94
C VAL A 141 12.73 13.30 -18.50
N LYS A 142 13.59 13.93 -17.69
CA LYS A 142 13.27 14.29 -16.28
C LYS A 142 12.14 15.31 -16.20
N SER A 143 12.12 16.31 -17.11
CA SER A 143 11.03 17.28 -17.17
C SER A 143 9.73 16.64 -17.65
N LYS A 144 9.79 15.70 -18.60
CA LYS A 144 8.64 14.91 -19.05
C LYS A 144 8.12 13.97 -17.96
N HIS A 145 8.99 13.31 -17.21
CA HIS A 145 8.64 12.49 -16.05
C HIS A 145 8.05 13.33 -14.91
N LYS A 146 8.61 14.51 -14.65
CA LYS A 146 8.09 15.45 -13.65
C LYS A 146 6.75 16.06 -14.06
N LEU A 147 6.57 16.40 -15.34
CA LEU A 147 5.29 16.84 -15.92
C LEU A 147 4.26 15.69 -15.95
N GLN A 148 4.67 14.47 -16.25
CA GLN A 148 3.83 13.27 -16.18
C GLN A 148 3.50 12.89 -14.72
N GLY A 149 4.42 13.11 -13.77
CA GLY A 149 4.19 12.94 -12.32
C GLY A 149 3.29 14.00 -11.69
N ILE A 150 3.13 15.17 -12.34
CA ILE A 150 2.18 16.23 -11.95
C ILE A 150 0.74 15.84 -12.30
N ASP A 151 0.54 14.86 -13.17
CA ASP A 151 -0.70 14.70 -13.91
C ASP A 151 -1.56 13.52 -13.50
N ASN A 152 -1.50 12.93 -12.38
CA ASN A 152 -2.49 11.88 -12.12
C ASN A 152 -2.69 11.59 -10.63
N ASP A 153 -3.36 12.47 -9.94
CA ASP A 153 -4.43 12.07 -9.03
C ASP A 153 -5.71 12.10 -9.88
N TYR A 154 -6.02 10.96 -10.52
CA TYR A 154 -7.29 10.76 -11.20
C TYR A 154 -8.38 10.98 -10.16
N ASP A 155 -9.39 11.80 -10.48
CA ASP A 155 -10.55 11.93 -9.62
C ASP A 155 -11.26 10.58 -9.59
N TYR A 156 -11.40 9.99 -8.39
CA TYR A 156 -12.01 8.68 -8.27
C TYR A 156 -13.45 8.64 -8.80
N SER A 157 -14.21 9.72 -8.65
CA SER A 157 -15.57 9.77 -9.16
C SER A 157 -15.60 9.69 -10.70
N GLU A 158 -14.66 10.35 -11.39
CA GLU A 158 -14.52 10.22 -12.85
C GLU A 158 -14.08 8.79 -13.23
N TRP A 159 -13.15 8.20 -12.47
CA TRP A 159 -12.70 6.83 -12.68
C TRP A 159 -13.84 5.83 -12.52
N TYR A 160 -14.65 5.96 -11.47
CA TYR A 160 -15.78 5.08 -11.20
C TYR A 160 -16.85 5.18 -12.29
N GLU A 161 -17.16 6.40 -12.78
CA GLU A 161 -18.09 6.60 -13.89
C GLU A 161 -17.65 5.89 -15.18
N LEU A 162 -16.34 5.75 -15.42
CA LEU A 162 -15.79 5.03 -16.57
C LEU A 162 -15.76 3.50 -16.39
N THR A 163 -15.83 3.00 -15.17
CA THR A 163 -15.69 1.57 -14.85
C THR A 163 -16.98 0.90 -14.39
N LYS A 164 -17.97 1.69 -13.93
CA LYS A 164 -19.28 1.13 -13.58
C LYS A 164 -19.98 0.56 -14.81
N PRO A 165 -20.77 -0.51 -14.67
CA PRO A 165 -21.48 -1.09 -15.80
C PRO A 165 -22.48 -0.10 -16.42
N THR A 166 -22.60 -0.12 -17.74
CA THR A 166 -23.59 0.64 -18.48
C THR A 166 -24.99 0.03 -18.33
N ASP A 167 -26.05 0.77 -18.66
CA ASP A 167 -27.42 0.27 -18.62
C ASP A 167 -27.61 -0.92 -19.57
N GLU A 168 -26.92 -0.94 -20.72
CA GLU A 168 -26.91 -2.02 -21.68
C GLU A 168 -26.29 -3.29 -21.08
N GLU A 169 -25.11 -3.17 -20.44
CA GLU A 169 -24.45 -4.28 -19.76
C GLU A 169 -25.31 -4.83 -18.61
N LEU A 170 -25.93 -3.96 -17.81
CA LEU A 170 -26.87 -4.38 -16.76
C LEU A 170 -28.09 -5.10 -17.33
N ALA A 171 -28.60 -4.69 -18.50
CA ALA A 171 -29.69 -5.36 -19.16
C ALA A 171 -29.30 -6.73 -19.72
N GLU A 172 -28.06 -6.90 -20.18
CA GLU A 172 -27.51 -8.18 -20.61
C GLU A 172 -27.31 -9.12 -19.43
N GLN A 173 -26.74 -8.61 -18.32
CA GLN A 173 -26.55 -9.39 -17.09
C GLN A 173 -27.86 -9.97 -16.57
N ARG A 174 -28.97 -9.23 -16.63
CA ARG A 174 -30.31 -9.73 -16.22
C ARG A 174 -30.84 -10.88 -17.07
N LYS A 175 -30.31 -11.07 -18.27
CA LYS A 175 -30.70 -12.14 -19.20
C LYS A 175 -29.73 -13.31 -19.20
N HIS A 176 -28.53 -13.08 -18.63
CA HIS A 176 -27.48 -14.09 -18.61
C HIS A 176 -27.87 -15.24 -17.69
N LEU A 177 -27.73 -16.48 -18.17
CA LEU A 177 -27.88 -17.69 -17.39
C LEU A 177 -26.52 -18.31 -17.15
N PHE A 178 -26.23 -18.58 -15.91
CA PHE A 178 -25.02 -19.28 -15.51
C PHE A 178 -25.23 -20.81 -15.52
N ASP A 179 -24.18 -21.56 -15.72
CA ASP A 179 -24.24 -23.04 -15.62
C ASP A 179 -24.59 -23.49 -14.20
N PHE A 180 -24.09 -22.74 -13.19
CA PHE A 180 -24.48 -22.90 -11.80
C PHE A 180 -25.07 -21.59 -11.27
N GLU A 181 -26.29 -21.63 -10.80
CA GLU A 181 -27.01 -20.47 -10.26
C GLU A 181 -27.23 -20.62 -8.74
N PRO A 182 -26.18 -20.37 -7.93
CA PRO A 182 -26.24 -20.49 -6.48
C PRO A 182 -27.23 -19.51 -5.86
N MET A 183 -27.93 -19.89 -4.80
CA MET A 183 -28.67 -18.96 -3.97
C MET A 183 -27.71 -18.18 -3.05
N LEU A 184 -27.79 -16.87 -3.06
CA LEU A 184 -27.01 -15.98 -2.22
C LEU A 184 -27.84 -15.50 -1.03
N SER A 185 -27.41 -15.75 0.21
CA SER A 185 -28.04 -15.20 1.42
C SER A 185 -27.30 -13.96 1.88
N VAL A 186 -27.92 -12.80 1.87
CA VAL A 186 -27.36 -11.56 2.40
C VAL A 186 -27.76 -11.42 3.87
N VAL A 187 -26.75 -11.43 4.76
CA VAL A 187 -26.91 -11.39 6.21
C VAL A 187 -26.66 -9.98 6.71
N ILE A 188 -27.65 -9.38 7.38
CA ILE A 188 -27.63 -7.99 7.80
C ILE A 188 -27.99 -7.91 9.29
N PRO A 189 -27.06 -7.66 10.21
CA PRO A 189 -27.36 -7.30 11.58
C PRO A 189 -27.83 -5.85 11.63
N ALA A 190 -28.91 -5.54 12.36
CA ALA A 190 -29.41 -4.19 12.53
C ALA A 190 -29.55 -3.84 14.01
N TYR A 191 -29.25 -2.58 14.37
CA TYR A 191 -29.48 -2.03 15.69
C TYR A 191 -29.59 -0.51 15.61
N LYS A 192 -30.76 0.04 15.96
CA LYS A 192 -31.04 1.49 15.92
C LYS A 192 -30.66 2.16 14.61
N THR A 193 -30.78 1.43 13.52
CA THR A 193 -30.43 1.89 12.18
C THR A 193 -31.36 3.02 11.73
N PRO A 194 -30.89 4.13 11.18
CA PRO A 194 -31.71 5.11 10.52
C PRO A 194 -32.53 4.45 9.37
N GLU A 195 -33.83 4.62 9.38
CA GLU A 195 -34.76 3.99 8.39
C GLU A 195 -34.29 4.23 6.95
N ARG A 196 -33.76 5.43 6.66
CA ARG A 196 -33.25 5.79 5.34
C ARG A 196 -32.14 4.84 4.89
N TYR A 197 -31.15 4.59 5.73
CA TYR A 197 -30.00 3.76 5.36
C TYR A 197 -30.38 2.31 5.13
N LEU A 198 -31.22 1.73 6.00
CA LEU A 198 -31.74 0.38 5.78
C LEU A 198 -32.51 0.28 4.47
N ARG A 199 -33.31 1.29 4.10
CA ARG A 199 -34.01 1.32 2.83
C ARG A 199 -33.03 1.33 1.64
N GLU A 200 -32.02 2.20 1.69
CA GLU A 200 -30.99 2.30 0.66
C GLU A 200 -30.26 0.95 0.48
N MET A 201 -29.91 0.28 1.59
CA MET A 201 -29.30 -1.06 1.55
C MET A 201 -30.26 -2.09 0.93
N LEU A 202 -31.49 -2.22 1.43
CA LEU A 202 -32.46 -3.18 0.89
C LEU A 202 -32.77 -2.93 -0.60
N ASP A 203 -32.93 -1.67 -0.99
CA ASP A 203 -33.20 -1.29 -2.38
C ASP A 203 -32.00 -1.62 -3.29
N SER A 204 -30.77 -1.45 -2.80
CA SER A 204 -29.56 -1.83 -3.55
C SER A 204 -29.47 -3.34 -3.81
N ILE A 205 -29.89 -4.17 -2.85
CA ILE A 205 -29.96 -5.63 -3.01
C ILE A 205 -31.12 -6.03 -3.95
N MET A 206 -32.28 -5.42 -3.78
CA MET A 206 -33.44 -5.70 -4.65
C MET A 206 -33.20 -5.27 -6.10
N GLY A 207 -32.31 -4.30 -6.33
CA GLY A 207 -31.89 -3.80 -7.64
C GLY A 207 -30.85 -4.64 -8.36
N GLN A 208 -30.33 -5.70 -7.75
CA GLN A 208 -29.27 -6.54 -8.33
C GLN A 208 -29.69 -7.19 -9.66
N THR A 209 -28.73 -7.31 -10.58
CA THR A 209 -28.96 -7.93 -11.89
C THR A 209 -29.14 -9.46 -11.79
N TYR A 210 -28.44 -10.11 -10.85
CA TYR A 210 -28.67 -11.52 -10.50
C TYR A 210 -29.81 -11.63 -9.48
N THR A 211 -30.73 -12.58 -9.66
CA THR A 211 -32.00 -12.57 -8.93
C THR A 211 -32.21 -13.73 -7.95
N ASN A 212 -31.33 -14.75 -7.93
CA ASN A 212 -31.42 -15.87 -6.99
C ASN A 212 -30.74 -15.56 -5.65
N TRP A 213 -31.40 -14.73 -4.85
CA TRP A 213 -30.92 -14.29 -3.54
C TRP A 213 -32.04 -14.24 -2.50
N GLU A 214 -31.67 -14.23 -1.22
CA GLU A 214 -32.53 -13.89 -0.09
C GLU A 214 -31.82 -12.85 0.81
N ILE A 215 -32.61 -12.08 1.55
CA ILE A 215 -32.14 -11.15 2.58
C ILE A 215 -32.55 -11.70 3.94
N CYS A 216 -31.61 -11.74 4.88
CA CYS A 216 -31.81 -12.16 6.26
C CYS A 216 -31.42 -11.02 7.22
N VAL A 217 -32.39 -10.31 7.78
CA VAL A 217 -32.16 -9.19 8.72
C VAL A 217 -32.50 -9.60 10.13
N ALA A 218 -31.57 -9.41 11.07
CA ALA A 218 -31.84 -9.55 12.50
C ALA A 218 -31.76 -8.17 13.19
N ASP A 219 -32.90 -7.67 13.66
CA ASP A 219 -32.99 -6.37 14.34
C ASP A 219 -32.96 -6.51 15.86
N GLY A 220 -31.82 -6.13 16.47
CA GLY A 220 -31.61 -6.07 17.91
C GLY A 220 -32.17 -4.82 18.61
N SER A 221 -32.90 -3.96 17.92
CA SER A 221 -33.48 -2.75 18.51
C SER A 221 -34.57 -3.09 19.53
N PRO A 222 -34.79 -2.24 20.56
CA PRO A 222 -35.91 -2.41 21.47
C PRO A 222 -37.26 -2.41 20.75
N ARG A 223 -38.20 -3.17 21.26
CA ARG A 223 -39.55 -3.23 20.65
C ARG A 223 -40.18 -1.82 20.61
N GLY A 224 -40.73 -1.44 19.48
CA GLY A 224 -41.35 -0.13 19.22
C GLY A 224 -40.37 0.97 18.77
N GLU A 225 -39.09 0.76 18.92
CA GLU A 225 -38.04 1.68 18.41
C GLU A 225 -37.32 1.12 17.16
N GLY A 226 -37.68 -0.10 16.77
CA GLY A 226 -37.00 -0.83 15.71
C GLY A 226 -37.59 -0.58 14.32
N LEU A 227 -37.02 -1.32 13.37
CA LEU A 227 -37.29 -1.22 11.95
C LEU A 227 -38.43 -2.14 11.49
N GLU A 228 -39.15 -2.76 12.43
CA GLU A 228 -40.17 -3.77 12.15
C GLU A 228 -41.16 -3.35 11.08
N ARG A 229 -41.66 -2.10 11.14
CA ARG A 229 -42.59 -1.56 10.12
C ARG A 229 -41.96 -1.50 8.73
N VAL A 230 -40.67 -1.16 8.66
CA VAL A 230 -39.94 -1.10 7.39
C VAL A 230 -39.73 -2.51 6.86
N LEU A 231 -39.16 -3.39 7.67
CA LEU A 231 -38.87 -4.78 7.31
C LEU A 231 -40.13 -5.52 6.88
N LYS A 232 -41.23 -5.36 7.63
CA LYS A 232 -42.54 -5.91 7.27
C LYS A 232 -42.98 -5.44 5.88
N LYS A 233 -42.84 -4.14 5.57
CA LYS A 233 -43.23 -3.58 4.26
C LYS A 233 -42.45 -4.23 3.11
N TYR A 234 -41.14 -4.49 3.30
CA TYR A 234 -40.30 -5.15 2.31
C TYR A 234 -40.66 -6.64 2.18
N ALA A 235 -40.82 -7.34 3.30
CA ALA A 235 -41.22 -8.76 3.31
C ALA A 235 -42.60 -9.00 2.70
N ASP A 236 -43.58 -8.07 2.91
CA ASP A 236 -44.92 -8.16 2.29
C ASP A 236 -44.84 -7.96 0.74
N ARG A 237 -43.81 -7.24 0.24
CA ARG A 237 -43.60 -7.02 -1.20
C ARG A 237 -42.80 -8.14 -1.86
N ASP A 238 -41.85 -8.72 -1.14
CA ASP A 238 -40.94 -9.73 -1.67
C ASP A 238 -40.63 -10.79 -0.60
N ARG A 239 -41.08 -12.02 -0.84
CA ARG A 239 -40.92 -13.17 0.07
C ARG A 239 -39.45 -13.58 0.29
N ARG A 240 -38.51 -13.08 -0.52
CA ARG A 240 -37.08 -13.31 -0.35
C ARG A 240 -36.50 -12.46 0.81
N VAL A 241 -37.23 -11.43 1.26
CA VAL A 241 -36.85 -10.63 2.43
C VAL A 241 -37.41 -11.31 3.69
N ARG A 242 -36.50 -11.76 4.53
CA ARG A 242 -36.79 -12.43 5.80
C ARG A 242 -36.18 -11.65 6.94
N TYR A 243 -36.86 -11.57 8.06
CA TYR A 243 -36.36 -10.83 9.22
C TYR A 243 -36.78 -11.44 10.55
N GLU A 244 -35.98 -11.17 11.57
CA GLU A 244 -36.28 -11.48 12.96
C GLU A 244 -36.13 -10.22 13.83
N ILE A 245 -37.12 -9.96 14.69
CA ILE A 245 -37.05 -8.89 15.69
C ILE A 245 -36.64 -9.52 17.00
N LEU A 246 -35.39 -9.29 17.41
CA LEU A 246 -34.78 -9.92 18.58
C LEU A 246 -35.31 -9.34 19.91
N GLY A 247 -35.87 -8.12 19.88
CA GLY A 247 -36.45 -7.43 21.04
C GLY A 247 -35.42 -6.92 22.06
N SER A 248 -34.16 -7.28 21.90
CA SER A 248 -33.01 -6.78 22.67
C SER A 248 -31.71 -6.92 21.88
N ASN A 249 -30.78 -6.03 22.13
CA ASN A 249 -29.45 -6.12 21.49
C ASN A 249 -28.63 -7.25 22.08
N ARG A 250 -28.19 -8.19 21.24
CA ARG A 250 -27.33 -9.33 21.60
C ARG A 250 -25.84 -9.06 21.29
N GLY A 251 -25.46 -7.78 21.02
CA GLY A 251 -24.15 -7.40 20.48
C GLY A 251 -24.06 -7.64 18.99
N ILE A 252 -23.00 -7.14 18.35
CA ILE A 252 -22.83 -7.29 16.92
C ILE A 252 -22.74 -8.76 16.51
N SER A 253 -21.93 -9.56 17.19
CA SER A 253 -21.81 -11.01 16.93
C SER A 253 -23.15 -11.74 17.12
N GLY A 254 -23.88 -11.46 18.20
CA GLY A 254 -25.16 -12.11 18.48
C GLY A 254 -26.27 -11.76 17.48
N ASN A 255 -26.33 -10.51 17.03
CA ASN A 255 -27.28 -10.06 16.01
C ASN A 255 -26.92 -10.66 14.64
N THR A 256 -25.62 -10.70 14.29
CA THR A 256 -25.15 -11.32 13.04
C THR A 256 -25.45 -12.81 13.02
N ASN A 257 -25.19 -13.53 14.11
CA ASN A 257 -25.49 -14.95 14.21
C ASN A 257 -26.99 -15.24 14.05
N ALA A 258 -27.87 -14.42 14.63
CA ALA A 258 -29.30 -14.56 14.45
C ALA A 258 -29.72 -14.37 12.96
N ALA A 259 -29.07 -13.47 12.23
CA ALA A 259 -29.28 -13.32 10.80
C ALA A 259 -28.69 -14.51 10.00
N LEU A 260 -27.54 -15.04 10.41
CA LEU A 260 -26.92 -16.25 9.83
C LEU A 260 -27.81 -17.49 9.98
N ASP A 261 -28.48 -17.66 11.13
CA ASP A 261 -29.37 -18.79 11.40
C ASP A 261 -30.58 -18.82 10.42
N MET A 262 -30.92 -17.69 9.83
CA MET A 262 -31.96 -17.61 8.79
C MET A 262 -31.44 -17.99 7.38
N ALA A 263 -30.13 -17.91 7.13
CA ALA A 263 -29.55 -18.10 5.80
C ALA A 263 -29.69 -19.54 5.28
N ARG A 264 -30.14 -19.68 4.02
CA ARG A 264 -30.37 -20.98 3.34
C ARG A 264 -29.59 -21.10 2.05
N GLY A 265 -28.95 -20.04 1.60
CA GLY A 265 -28.22 -19.99 0.34
C GLY A 265 -26.97 -20.87 0.32
N ASP A 266 -26.51 -21.15 -0.89
CA ASP A 266 -25.25 -21.86 -1.13
C ASP A 266 -24.04 -21.05 -0.69
N PHE A 267 -24.17 -19.72 -0.77
CA PHE A 267 -23.18 -18.76 -0.31
C PHE A 267 -23.84 -17.69 0.56
N VAL A 268 -23.11 -17.23 1.55
CA VAL A 268 -23.52 -16.18 2.48
C VAL A 268 -22.67 -14.93 2.24
N ILE A 269 -23.32 -13.79 2.13
CA ILE A 269 -22.73 -12.44 1.98
C ILE A 269 -22.95 -11.69 3.28
N LEU A 270 -21.88 -11.12 3.83
CA LEU A 270 -21.96 -10.25 4.99
C LEU A 270 -22.11 -8.79 4.54
N ALA A 271 -23.10 -8.09 5.07
CA ALA A 271 -23.34 -6.70 4.74
C ALA A 271 -23.83 -5.92 5.95
N ASP A 272 -23.37 -4.68 6.10
CA ASP A 272 -23.82 -3.78 7.15
C ASP A 272 -25.13 -3.07 6.75
N HIS A 273 -25.90 -2.69 7.76
CA HIS A 273 -27.28 -2.19 7.58
C HIS A 273 -27.39 -0.77 7.00
N ASP A 274 -26.29 -0.05 6.87
CA ASP A 274 -26.21 1.35 6.46
C ASP A 274 -25.41 1.59 5.17
N ASP A 275 -24.90 0.51 4.58
CA ASP A 275 -24.11 0.51 3.34
C ASP A 275 -24.95 0.31 2.09
N THR A 276 -24.32 0.18 0.92
CA THR A 276 -24.98 -0.14 -0.34
C THR A 276 -24.10 -0.98 -1.27
N LEU A 277 -24.71 -1.67 -2.24
CA LEU A 277 -24.01 -2.45 -3.25
C LEU A 277 -24.30 -1.90 -4.66
N PRO A 278 -23.32 -1.88 -5.59
CA PRO A 278 -23.59 -1.60 -7.00
C PRO A 278 -24.48 -2.69 -7.62
N PRO A 279 -25.27 -2.38 -8.67
CA PRO A 279 -26.31 -3.27 -9.18
C PRO A 279 -25.81 -4.58 -9.81
N ASN A 280 -24.53 -4.68 -10.12
CA ASN A 280 -23.88 -5.86 -10.70
C ASN A 280 -23.13 -6.71 -9.67
N ALA A 281 -23.18 -6.38 -8.38
CA ALA A 281 -22.35 -7.05 -7.38
C ALA A 281 -22.59 -8.57 -7.34
N PHE A 282 -23.83 -9.00 -7.29
CA PHE A 282 -24.17 -10.44 -7.25
C PHE A 282 -23.84 -11.16 -8.56
N TYR A 283 -24.00 -10.50 -9.70
CA TYR A 283 -23.61 -11.05 -10.99
C TYR A 283 -22.09 -11.36 -11.02
N GLU A 284 -21.26 -10.42 -10.58
CA GLU A 284 -19.82 -10.62 -10.53
C GLU A 284 -19.40 -11.72 -9.54
N VAL A 285 -20.10 -11.82 -8.40
CA VAL A 285 -19.90 -12.92 -7.43
C VAL A 285 -20.23 -14.27 -8.05
N VAL A 286 -21.39 -14.40 -8.71
CA VAL A 286 -21.81 -15.66 -9.34
C VAL A 286 -20.91 -16.03 -10.53
N LYS A 287 -20.46 -15.03 -11.29
CA LYS A 287 -19.46 -15.21 -12.33
C LYS A 287 -18.16 -15.79 -11.75
N ALA A 288 -17.65 -15.20 -10.68
CA ALA A 288 -16.44 -15.68 -10.01
C ALA A 288 -16.60 -17.12 -9.49
N ILE A 289 -17.76 -17.48 -8.94
CA ILE A 289 -18.09 -18.84 -8.50
C ILE A 289 -18.06 -19.84 -9.66
N ASN A 290 -18.62 -19.50 -10.83
CA ASN A 290 -18.62 -20.37 -11.99
C ASN A 290 -17.23 -20.54 -12.60
N GLU A 291 -16.42 -19.47 -12.62
CA GLU A 291 -15.05 -19.51 -13.10
C GLU A 291 -14.11 -20.23 -12.13
N ASN A 292 -14.44 -20.26 -10.83
CA ASN A 292 -13.63 -20.84 -9.76
C ASN A 292 -14.47 -21.73 -8.83
N PRO A 293 -14.93 -22.92 -9.27
CA PRO A 293 -15.89 -23.73 -8.52
C PRO A 293 -15.35 -24.32 -7.21
N ASP A 294 -14.04 -24.32 -7.01
CA ASP A 294 -13.36 -24.73 -5.79
C ASP A 294 -13.23 -23.62 -4.73
N CYS A 295 -13.57 -22.36 -5.06
CA CYS A 295 -13.51 -21.26 -4.11
C CYS A 295 -14.56 -21.41 -3.00
N GLN A 296 -14.13 -21.12 -1.78
CA GLN A 296 -14.98 -21.17 -0.59
C GLN A 296 -15.09 -19.84 0.11
N VAL A 297 -14.13 -18.95 -0.11
CA VAL A 297 -14.11 -17.55 0.35
C VAL A 297 -13.90 -16.67 -0.85
N ILE A 298 -14.69 -15.61 -0.96
CA ILE A 298 -14.57 -14.60 -2.01
C ILE A 298 -14.61 -13.23 -1.33
N TYR A 299 -13.81 -12.28 -1.80
CA TYR A 299 -13.91 -10.87 -1.40
C TYR A 299 -13.70 -9.96 -2.61
N SER A 300 -14.13 -8.70 -2.45
CA SER A 300 -13.98 -7.70 -3.51
C SER A 300 -13.28 -6.44 -3.02
N ASP A 301 -12.97 -5.53 -3.95
CA ASP A 301 -12.62 -4.16 -3.64
C ASP A 301 -13.83 -3.41 -3.08
N GLU A 302 -13.58 -2.32 -2.36
CA GLU A 302 -14.57 -1.45 -1.76
C GLU A 302 -14.20 0.02 -1.95
N ASP A 303 -15.17 0.90 -1.75
CA ASP A 303 -14.96 2.33 -1.63
C ASP A 303 -15.79 2.91 -0.47
N LYS A 304 -15.69 4.20 -0.27
CA LYS A 304 -16.46 4.91 0.75
C LYS A 304 -17.57 5.74 0.12
N LEU A 305 -18.73 5.72 0.78
CA LEU A 305 -19.91 6.50 0.44
C LEU A 305 -20.12 7.60 1.48
N ASP A 306 -20.44 8.82 1.06
CA ASP A 306 -20.75 9.90 1.97
C ASP A 306 -22.09 9.68 2.71
N MET A 307 -22.32 10.44 3.80
CA MET A 307 -23.56 10.34 4.60
C MET A 307 -24.83 10.56 3.77
N ASP A 308 -24.74 11.37 2.72
CA ASP A 308 -25.87 11.71 1.85
C ASP A 308 -26.14 10.67 0.77
N GLY A 309 -25.26 9.68 0.60
CA GLY A 309 -25.35 8.65 -0.42
C GLY A 309 -25.11 9.18 -1.85
N LYS A 310 -24.30 10.24 -1.99
CA LYS A 310 -24.09 10.93 -3.27
C LYS A 310 -22.69 10.88 -3.82
N ALA A 311 -21.69 10.82 -2.95
CA ALA A 311 -20.29 10.87 -3.35
C ALA A 311 -19.54 9.59 -2.93
N LEU A 312 -18.87 8.98 -3.91
CA LEU A 312 -17.95 7.86 -3.70
C LEU A 312 -16.52 8.40 -3.62
N PHE A 313 -15.72 7.88 -2.69
CA PHE A 313 -14.36 8.35 -2.45
C PHE A 313 -13.51 7.27 -1.77
N ASP A 314 -12.20 7.48 -1.72
CA ASP A 314 -11.21 6.69 -0.98
C ASP A 314 -11.31 5.17 -1.28
N PRO A 315 -11.16 4.74 -2.55
CA PRO A 315 -11.30 3.35 -2.94
C PRO A 315 -10.16 2.50 -2.37
N HIS A 316 -10.51 1.31 -1.86
CA HIS A 316 -9.58 0.30 -1.41
C HIS A 316 -9.45 -0.81 -2.45
N PHE A 317 -8.46 -0.69 -3.33
CA PHE A 317 -8.08 -1.72 -4.28
C PHE A 317 -7.13 -2.72 -3.60
N LYS A 318 -7.62 -3.90 -3.39
CA LYS A 318 -6.99 -4.95 -2.60
C LYS A 318 -6.10 -5.83 -3.46
N PRO A 319 -5.07 -6.49 -2.90
CA PRO A 319 -4.35 -7.56 -3.59
C PRO A 319 -5.18 -8.84 -3.61
N ASP A 320 -4.74 -9.84 -4.37
CA ASP A 320 -5.15 -11.23 -4.14
C ASP A 320 -4.77 -11.66 -2.72
N PHE A 321 -5.24 -12.82 -2.27
CA PHE A 321 -5.10 -13.24 -0.88
C PHE A 321 -3.65 -13.18 -0.40
N ASN A 322 -3.45 -12.34 0.61
CA ASN A 322 -2.16 -11.99 1.17
C ASN A 322 -2.20 -12.21 2.69
N PRO A 323 -1.79 -13.39 3.17
CA PRO A 323 -1.94 -13.77 4.56
C PRO A 323 -1.13 -12.86 5.52
N ASP A 324 0.08 -12.44 5.16
CA ASP A 324 0.87 -11.56 6.04
C ASP A 324 0.31 -10.13 6.06
N LEU A 325 -0.27 -9.63 4.97
CA LEU A 325 -1.02 -8.39 5.02
C LEU A 325 -2.25 -8.50 5.92
N LEU A 326 -2.95 -9.63 5.88
CA LEU A 326 -4.13 -9.84 6.71
C LEU A 326 -3.78 -9.81 8.20
N THR A 327 -2.59 -10.24 8.62
CA THR A 327 -2.14 -10.11 10.01
C THR A 327 -1.65 -8.72 10.39
N SER A 328 -1.42 -7.85 9.40
CA SER A 328 -1.03 -6.45 9.63
C SER A 328 -2.21 -5.48 9.59
N VAL A 329 -3.27 -5.79 8.85
CA VAL A 329 -4.48 -4.97 8.71
C VAL A 329 -5.64 -5.82 8.20
N ASN A 330 -6.85 -5.61 8.71
CA ASN A 330 -8.05 -6.22 8.13
C ASN A 330 -8.36 -5.56 6.77
N TYR A 331 -7.64 -5.97 5.71
CA TYR A 331 -7.83 -5.41 4.38
C TYR A 331 -9.00 -6.04 3.62
N ILE A 332 -9.45 -7.24 4.00
CA ILE A 332 -10.54 -7.95 3.31
C ILE A 332 -11.88 -7.26 3.57
N CYS A 333 -12.24 -7.03 4.82
CA CYS A 333 -13.41 -6.29 5.31
C CYS A 333 -14.71 -6.56 4.52
N HIS A 334 -15.02 -5.78 3.50
CA HIS A 334 -16.18 -5.86 2.61
C HIS A 334 -15.76 -5.91 1.13
N LEU A 335 -16.52 -6.46 0.19
CA LEU A 335 -17.59 -7.41 0.38
C LEU A 335 -16.98 -8.77 0.74
N PHE A 336 -17.53 -9.48 1.72
CA PHE A 336 -17.04 -10.80 2.12
C PHE A 336 -18.11 -11.87 1.90
N ILE A 337 -17.74 -12.93 1.21
CA ILE A 337 -18.63 -14.03 0.83
C ILE A 337 -18.02 -15.36 1.25
N ILE A 338 -18.82 -16.21 1.86
CA ILE A 338 -18.42 -17.54 2.31
C ILE A 338 -19.38 -18.61 1.80
N ARG A 339 -18.86 -19.75 1.36
CA ARG A 339 -19.66 -20.90 0.97
C ARG A 339 -20.25 -21.59 2.21
N GLN A 340 -21.51 -22.01 2.11
CA GLN A 340 -22.31 -22.53 3.24
C GLN A 340 -21.70 -23.76 3.92
N ASP A 341 -20.99 -24.62 3.19
CA ASP A 341 -20.32 -25.79 3.78
C ASP A 341 -19.15 -25.37 4.69
N LEU A 342 -18.37 -24.37 4.27
CA LEU A 342 -17.29 -23.79 5.06
C LEU A 342 -17.84 -23.06 6.29
N LEU A 343 -18.92 -22.27 6.13
CA LEU A 343 -19.58 -21.59 7.27
C LEU A 343 -20.00 -22.61 8.35
N LYS A 344 -20.57 -23.76 7.96
CA LYS A 344 -20.93 -24.83 8.92
C LYS A 344 -19.71 -25.42 9.62
N GLN A 345 -18.57 -25.48 8.95
CA GLN A 345 -17.32 -25.99 9.51
C GLN A 345 -16.71 -25.03 10.54
N VAL A 346 -16.65 -23.72 10.19
CA VAL A 346 -15.97 -22.71 11.03
C VAL A 346 -16.88 -22.15 12.13
N GLY A 347 -18.20 -22.26 11.98
CA GLY A 347 -19.19 -21.69 12.89
C GLY A 347 -19.39 -20.19 12.69
N GLY A 348 -20.26 -19.60 13.52
CA GLY A 348 -20.61 -18.19 13.47
C GLY A 348 -19.60 -17.24 14.12
N PHE A 349 -20.05 -16.03 14.37
CA PHE A 349 -19.28 -14.97 15.03
C PHE A 349 -19.12 -15.22 16.53
N ARG A 350 -18.01 -14.81 17.12
CA ARG A 350 -17.66 -15.04 18.54
C ARG A 350 -17.65 -13.71 19.31
N GLN A 351 -18.47 -13.60 20.36
CA GLN A 351 -18.65 -12.37 21.15
C GLN A 351 -17.38 -11.88 21.83
N GLU A 352 -16.45 -12.77 22.19
CA GLU A 352 -15.15 -12.39 22.77
C GLU A 352 -14.30 -11.51 21.84
N PHE A 353 -14.66 -11.44 20.55
CA PHE A 353 -14.00 -10.59 19.54
C PHE A 353 -14.86 -9.41 19.11
N ASP A 354 -15.97 -9.10 19.78
CA ASP A 354 -16.76 -7.91 19.45
C ASP A 354 -15.87 -6.68 19.37
N GLY A 355 -16.04 -5.88 18.30
CA GLY A 355 -15.18 -4.78 17.87
C GLY A 355 -14.17 -5.14 16.77
N ALA A 356 -13.89 -6.44 16.57
CA ALA A 356 -13.14 -7.02 15.45
C ALA A 356 -13.63 -8.45 15.17
N GLN A 357 -14.93 -8.66 15.35
CA GLN A 357 -15.58 -9.98 15.18
C GLN A 357 -15.53 -10.48 13.72
N ASP A 358 -15.60 -9.57 12.77
CA ASP A 358 -15.40 -9.82 11.35
C ASP A 358 -13.96 -10.29 11.05
N TYR A 359 -12.99 -9.67 11.68
CA TYR A 359 -11.58 -10.01 11.52
C TYR A 359 -11.27 -11.43 12.01
N ASP A 360 -11.76 -11.79 13.20
CA ASP A 360 -11.68 -13.17 13.69
C ASP A 360 -12.38 -14.16 12.77
N PHE A 361 -13.56 -13.79 12.27
CA PHE A 361 -14.34 -14.63 11.37
C PHE A 361 -13.61 -14.84 10.03
N ILE A 362 -13.06 -13.75 9.45
CA ILE A 362 -12.26 -13.80 8.23
C ILE A 362 -11.05 -14.73 8.40
N PHE A 363 -10.30 -14.62 9.52
CA PHE A 363 -9.18 -15.54 9.78
C PHE A 363 -9.64 -17.00 9.79
N ARG A 364 -10.67 -17.36 10.57
CA ARG A 364 -11.16 -18.74 10.63
C ARG A 364 -11.64 -19.26 9.27
N CYS A 365 -12.25 -18.41 8.48
CA CYS A 365 -12.68 -18.75 7.13
C CYS A 365 -11.49 -18.98 6.18
N THR A 366 -10.52 -18.07 6.17
CA THR A 366 -9.35 -18.16 5.28
C THR A 366 -8.39 -19.28 5.68
N GLU A 367 -8.27 -19.59 6.99
CA GLU A 367 -7.51 -20.74 7.51
C GLU A 367 -8.08 -22.10 7.03
N ALA A 368 -9.40 -22.20 6.96
CA ALA A 368 -10.08 -23.47 6.63
C ALA A 368 -10.45 -23.60 5.13
N ALA A 369 -10.41 -22.51 4.36
CA ALA A 369 -10.77 -22.51 2.97
C ALA A 369 -9.73 -23.23 2.09
N LYS A 370 -10.19 -24.00 1.13
CA LYS A 370 -9.33 -24.58 0.09
C LYS A 370 -8.81 -23.52 -0.86
N ARG A 371 -9.64 -22.53 -1.17
CA ARG A 371 -9.29 -21.40 -2.04
C ARG A 371 -10.02 -20.13 -1.61
N VAL A 372 -9.24 -19.06 -1.51
CA VAL A 372 -9.72 -17.68 -1.34
C VAL A 372 -9.57 -16.97 -2.69
N TYR A 373 -10.61 -16.28 -3.14
CA TYR A 373 -10.64 -15.60 -4.45
C TYR A 373 -10.97 -14.12 -4.28
N HIS A 374 -10.22 -13.27 -4.96
CA HIS A 374 -10.43 -11.84 -5.00
C HIS A 374 -11.11 -11.43 -6.32
N ILE A 375 -12.16 -10.63 -6.22
CA ILE A 375 -12.78 -9.96 -7.37
C ILE A 375 -12.24 -8.52 -7.42
N PRO A 376 -11.35 -8.17 -8.36
CA PRO A 376 -10.73 -6.84 -8.41
C PRO A 376 -11.70 -5.80 -9.00
N LYS A 377 -12.86 -5.67 -8.38
CA LYS A 377 -13.92 -4.70 -8.70
C LYS A 377 -14.50 -4.13 -7.42
N VAL A 378 -14.89 -2.86 -7.44
CA VAL A 378 -15.61 -2.23 -6.33
C VAL A 378 -17.03 -2.73 -6.33
N LEU A 379 -17.35 -3.63 -5.39
CA LEU A 379 -18.69 -4.25 -5.26
C LEU A 379 -19.37 -3.92 -3.92
N TYR A 380 -18.81 -3.00 -3.16
CA TYR A 380 -19.31 -2.55 -1.88
C TYR A 380 -19.02 -1.08 -1.65
N HIS A 381 -20.02 -0.33 -1.18
CA HIS A 381 -19.93 1.10 -0.85
C HIS A 381 -20.15 1.29 0.65
N TRP A 382 -19.06 1.48 1.39
CA TRP A 382 -19.06 1.64 2.84
C TRP A 382 -19.41 3.07 3.24
N ARG A 383 -20.56 3.26 3.92
CA ARG A 383 -21.00 4.57 4.34
C ARG A 383 -20.21 5.11 5.53
N CYS A 384 -19.61 6.29 5.35
CA CYS A 384 -18.89 6.98 6.39
C CYS A 384 -19.79 7.98 7.11
N HIS A 385 -19.97 7.84 8.44
CA HIS A 385 -20.69 8.80 9.26
C HIS A 385 -19.91 9.18 10.53
N GLN A 386 -20.32 10.31 11.17
CA GLN A 386 -19.58 10.90 12.31
C GLN A 386 -19.53 10.00 13.56
N ASN A 387 -20.43 9.03 13.68
CA ASN A 387 -20.51 8.10 14.78
C ASN A 387 -19.86 6.75 14.50
N SER A 388 -19.17 6.61 13.37
CA SER A 388 -18.44 5.38 13.04
C SER A 388 -17.28 5.16 14.03
N THR A 389 -16.89 3.91 14.23
CA THR A 389 -15.76 3.50 15.08
C THR A 389 -14.49 4.32 14.76
N ALA A 390 -14.36 4.77 13.49
CA ALA A 390 -13.25 5.59 13.02
C ALA A 390 -13.15 7.00 13.66
N SER A 391 -14.19 7.53 14.31
CA SER A 391 -14.21 8.90 14.84
C SER A 391 -14.08 9.00 16.36
N ASN A 392 -14.26 7.89 17.11
CA ASN A 392 -14.20 7.88 18.58
C ASN A 392 -12.91 7.20 19.09
N PRO A 393 -12.02 7.88 19.86
CA PRO A 393 -10.78 7.28 20.38
C PRO A 393 -10.98 6.05 21.28
N GLU A 394 -12.03 6.04 22.13
CA GLU A 394 -12.31 4.90 23.00
C GLU A 394 -12.78 3.67 22.21
N SER A 395 -13.62 3.88 21.19
CA SER A 395 -14.04 2.81 20.27
C SER A 395 -12.85 2.28 19.47
N LYS A 396 -11.91 3.13 19.08
CA LYS A 396 -10.67 2.72 18.38
C LYS A 396 -9.82 1.81 19.26
N MET A 397 -9.65 2.12 20.54
CA MET A 397 -8.87 1.30 21.46
C MET A 397 -9.51 -0.08 21.64
N TYR A 398 -10.81 -0.13 21.88
CA TYR A 398 -11.56 -1.39 22.03
C TYR A 398 -11.44 -2.28 20.79
N ALA A 399 -11.67 -1.70 19.59
CA ALA A 399 -11.55 -2.43 18.33
C ALA A 399 -10.12 -2.91 18.08
N PHE A 400 -9.12 -2.08 18.40
CA PHE A 400 -7.71 -2.48 18.30
C PHE A 400 -7.38 -3.67 19.20
N GLU A 401 -7.78 -3.63 20.46
CA GLU A 401 -7.54 -4.75 21.40
C GLU A 401 -8.23 -6.04 20.95
N ALA A 402 -9.44 -5.94 20.40
CA ALA A 402 -10.17 -7.08 19.85
C ALA A 402 -9.44 -7.64 18.62
N GLY A 403 -8.94 -6.80 17.72
CA GLY A 403 -8.17 -7.20 16.55
C GLY A 403 -6.82 -7.83 16.92
N SER A 404 -6.12 -7.27 17.91
CA SER A 404 -4.89 -7.89 18.44
C SER A 404 -5.16 -9.30 18.98
N ARG A 405 -6.27 -9.49 19.71
CA ARG A 405 -6.66 -10.85 20.18
C ARG A 405 -7.02 -11.78 19.02
N ALA A 406 -7.69 -11.28 17.98
CA ALA A 406 -8.04 -12.07 16.79
C ALA A 406 -6.79 -12.55 16.05
N ILE A 407 -5.78 -11.68 15.88
CA ILE A 407 -4.48 -12.05 15.27
C ILE A 407 -3.74 -13.07 16.14
N MET A 408 -3.67 -12.86 17.46
CA MET A 408 -3.03 -13.83 18.38
C MET A 408 -3.72 -15.19 18.32
N ALA A 409 -5.07 -15.22 18.32
CA ALA A 409 -5.83 -16.45 18.19
C ALA A 409 -5.63 -17.15 16.83
N HIS A 410 -5.43 -16.38 15.75
CA HIS A 410 -5.03 -16.91 14.44
C HIS A 410 -3.67 -17.62 14.54
N TYR A 411 -2.65 -16.97 15.07
CA TYR A 411 -1.32 -17.57 15.21
C TYR A 411 -1.33 -18.82 16.09
N GLU A 412 -2.12 -18.81 17.17
CA GLU A 412 -2.28 -19.99 18.04
C GLU A 412 -2.88 -21.17 17.26
N ARG A 413 -3.96 -20.96 16.47
CA ARG A 413 -4.57 -22.00 15.64
C ARG A 413 -3.62 -22.53 14.56
N MET A 414 -2.78 -21.65 14.00
CA MET A 414 -1.79 -21.99 12.97
C MET A 414 -0.50 -22.58 13.55
N GLY A 415 -0.34 -22.62 14.88
CA GLY A 415 0.88 -23.09 15.53
C GLY A 415 2.09 -22.18 15.28
N ILE A 416 1.87 -20.90 15.00
CA ILE A 416 2.93 -19.90 14.76
C ILE A 416 3.28 -19.24 16.11
N PRO A 417 4.54 -19.26 16.55
CA PRO A 417 4.94 -18.76 17.86
C PRO A 417 5.05 -17.22 17.86
N ALA A 418 3.92 -16.51 17.97
CA ALA A 418 3.88 -15.09 18.18
C ALA A 418 3.97 -14.74 19.67
N VAL A 419 4.80 -13.73 20.02
CA VAL A 419 4.97 -13.25 21.40
C VAL A 419 3.91 -12.21 21.73
N LYS A 420 3.71 -11.26 20.82
CA LYS A 420 2.77 -10.14 21.00
C LYS A 420 2.34 -9.56 19.66
N VAL A 421 1.18 -8.93 19.69
CA VAL A 421 0.65 -8.10 18.61
C VAL A 421 0.40 -6.70 19.17
N GLU A 422 1.10 -5.72 18.65
CA GLU A 422 1.10 -4.34 19.11
C GLU A 422 0.50 -3.41 18.05
N LYS A 423 0.21 -2.18 18.47
CA LYS A 423 -0.18 -1.12 17.57
C LYS A 423 1.03 -0.77 16.66
N GLY A 424 0.82 -0.78 15.35
CA GLY A 424 1.76 -0.26 14.38
C GLY A 424 1.71 1.28 14.29
N VAL A 425 1.79 1.81 13.07
CA VAL A 425 1.83 3.27 12.83
C VAL A 425 0.51 3.98 13.14
N ASP A 426 -0.62 3.27 13.08
CA ASP A 426 -1.95 3.81 13.41
C ASP A 426 -2.85 2.73 14.01
N TYR A 427 -4.04 3.11 14.53
CA TYR A 427 -5.06 2.15 14.96
C TYR A 427 -5.60 1.34 13.78
N GLY A 428 -5.73 0.01 13.98
CA GLY A 428 -6.09 -0.93 12.92
C GLY A 428 -4.90 -1.42 12.10
N ILE A 429 -3.69 -0.89 12.34
CA ILE A 429 -2.43 -1.42 11.82
C ILE A 429 -1.70 -2.13 12.95
N TYR A 430 -1.25 -3.36 12.71
CA TYR A 430 -0.68 -4.25 13.71
C TYR A 430 0.77 -4.61 13.38
N HIS A 431 1.59 -4.71 14.42
CA HIS A 431 2.94 -5.24 14.37
C HIS A 431 3.02 -6.51 15.25
N THR A 432 3.40 -7.61 14.64
CA THR A 432 3.59 -8.89 15.34
C THR A 432 5.06 -9.12 15.60
N THR A 433 5.41 -9.39 16.86
CA THR A 433 6.73 -9.90 17.25
C THR A 433 6.66 -11.42 17.40
N PHE A 434 7.50 -12.14 16.65
CA PHE A 434 7.60 -13.61 16.74
C PHE A 434 8.62 -14.05 17.78
N GLU A 435 8.39 -15.21 18.39
CA GLU A 435 9.37 -15.86 19.24
C GLU A 435 10.46 -16.50 18.38
N ILE A 436 11.71 -16.10 18.60
CA ILE A 436 12.84 -16.71 17.89
C ILE A 436 13.17 -18.06 18.55
N GLN A 437 12.95 -19.13 17.80
CA GLN A 437 13.21 -20.50 18.28
C GLN A 437 14.71 -20.79 18.26
N GLY A 438 15.30 -20.88 19.47
CA GLY A 438 16.73 -21.05 19.67
C GLY A 438 17.54 -19.81 19.26
N GLU A 439 18.83 -20.02 19.03
CA GLU A 439 19.74 -18.96 18.54
C GLU A 439 20.44 -19.43 17.25
N PRO A 440 19.72 -19.60 16.13
CA PRO A 440 20.32 -20.12 14.92
C PRO A 440 21.37 -19.16 14.35
N LEU A 441 22.51 -19.72 13.91
CA LEU A 441 23.53 -18.92 13.23
C LEU A 441 22.97 -18.34 11.93
N VAL A 442 23.18 -17.04 11.73
CA VAL A 442 22.91 -16.33 10.46
C VAL A 442 24.23 -15.99 9.80
N SER A 443 24.40 -16.47 8.55
CA SER A 443 25.56 -16.14 7.73
C SER A 443 25.27 -14.91 6.88
N VAL A 444 25.93 -13.80 7.18
CA VAL A 444 25.83 -12.56 6.42
C VAL A 444 26.83 -12.61 5.26
N VAL A 445 26.32 -12.66 4.03
CA VAL A 445 27.12 -12.73 2.80
C VAL A 445 27.17 -11.34 2.18
N ILE A 446 28.37 -10.77 2.09
CA ILE A 446 28.60 -9.40 1.61
C ILE A 446 29.60 -9.39 0.47
N PRO A 447 29.18 -9.22 -0.79
CA PRO A 447 30.09 -8.91 -1.90
C PRO A 447 30.81 -7.58 -1.66
N ASN A 448 32.11 -7.56 -1.87
CA ASN A 448 32.88 -6.30 -1.72
C ASN A 448 33.96 -6.16 -2.79
N LYS A 449 34.12 -4.95 -3.27
CA LYS A 449 35.24 -4.52 -4.11
C LYS A 449 35.66 -3.10 -3.69
N ASP A 450 36.89 -2.97 -3.16
CA ASP A 450 37.33 -1.71 -2.61
C ASP A 450 36.36 -1.17 -1.53
N HIS A 451 36.12 0.12 -1.40
CA HIS A 451 35.10 0.72 -0.49
C HIS A 451 35.14 0.19 0.96
N SER A 452 36.36 0.01 1.53
CA SER A 452 36.52 -0.53 2.89
C SER A 452 35.80 0.28 3.98
N GLN A 453 35.58 1.59 3.76
CA GLN A 453 34.87 2.46 4.71
C GLN A 453 33.36 2.16 4.73
N ASP A 454 32.74 1.95 3.55
CA ASP A 454 31.31 1.60 3.48
C ASP A 454 31.10 0.21 4.09
N LEU A 455 31.99 -0.74 3.79
CA LEU A 455 31.98 -2.08 4.40
C LEU A 455 32.14 -2.03 5.92
N ASP A 456 33.03 -1.15 6.46
CA ASP A 456 33.21 -0.99 7.90
C ASP A 456 31.91 -0.49 8.57
N VAL A 457 31.25 0.49 7.99
CA VAL A 457 29.93 0.97 8.48
C VAL A 457 28.90 -0.16 8.48
N CYS A 458 28.81 -0.91 7.39
CA CYS A 458 27.88 -2.02 7.25
C CYS A 458 28.10 -3.08 8.35
N VAL A 459 29.32 -3.60 8.44
CA VAL A 459 29.66 -4.70 9.38
C VAL A 459 29.55 -4.22 10.84
N ARG A 460 30.09 -3.04 11.17
CA ARG A 460 30.04 -2.51 12.54
C ARG A 460 28.61 -2.18 12.97
N SER A 461 27.78 -1.66 12.08
CA SER A 461 26.38 -1.40 12.42
C SER A 461 25.66 -2.68 12.88
N LEU A 462 25.93 -3.82 12.25
CA LEU A 462 25.41 -5.12 12.67
C LEU A 462 26.05 -5.63 13.95
N MET A 463 27.39 -5.53 14.09
CA MET A 463 28.12 -6.00 15.28
C MET A 463 27.75 -5.20 16.53
N GLU A 464 27.56 -3.91 16.41
CA GLU A 464 27.37 -2.99 17.55
C GLU A 464 25.91 -2.71 17.87
N LYS A 465 25.05 -2.48 16.83
CA LYS A 465 23.66 -2.07 17.03
C LYS A 465 22.68 -3.25 17.07
N SER A 466 22.90 -4.36 16.30
CA SER A 466 21.96 -5.46 16.27
C SER A 466 21.75 -6.09 17.65
N SER A 467 20.49 -6.28 18.02
CA SER A 467 20.14 -7.04 19.24
C SER A 467 20.34 -8.55 19.08
N TYR A 468 20.46 -9.06 17.84
CA TYR A 468 20.80 -10.45 17.53
C TYR A 468 22.29 -10.61 17.30
N ARG A 469 22.95 -11.51 18.06
CA ARG A 469 24.42 -11.59 18.09
C ARG A 469 25.01 -12.82 17.40
N ASN A 470 24.24 -13.87 17.16
CA ASN A 470 24.75 -15.09 16.55
C ASN A 470 24.89 -14.96 15.03
N LEU A 471 25.86 -14.13 14.62
CA LEU A 471 26.15 -13.78 13.22
C LEU A 471 27.56 -14.26 12.85
N GLU A 472 27.75 -14.76 11.62
CA GLU A 472 29.05 -14.84 10.97
C GLU A 472 29.04 -13.95 9.70
N PHE A 473 30.17 -13.35 9.39
CA PHE A 473 30.35 -12.48 8.23
C PHE A 473 31.24 -13.14 7.19
N ILE A 474 30.73 -13.26 5.98
CA ILE A 474 31.43 -13.84 4.83
C ILE A 474 31.55 -12.74 3.78
N ILE A 475 32.72 -12.09 3.77
CA ILE A 475 33.03 -11.07 2.79
C ILE A 475 33.54 -11.74 1.52
N VAL A 476 32.87 -11.49 0.40
CA VAL A 476 33.32 -12.03 -0.89
C VAL A 476 34.08 -10.95 -1.61
N GLU A 477 35.40 -11.01 -1.49
CA GLU A 477 36.35 -10.12 -2.16
C GLU A 477 36.30 -10.33 -3.66
N ASN A 478 36.04 -9.28 -4.44
CA ASN A 478 35.94 -9.32 -5.90
C ASN A 478 36.89 -8.31 -6.59
N ASN A 479 38.15 -8.67 -6.74
CA ASN A 479 39.15 -7.93 -7.50
C ASN A 479 39.36 -6.48 -7.02
N SER A 480 39.49 -6.27 -5.69
CA SER A 480 39.89 -5.00 -5.10
C SER A 480 41.32 -4.62 -5.50
N SER A 481 41.57 -3.34 -5.61
CA SER A 481 42.86 -2.77 -6.00
C SER A 481 43.50 -1.90 -4.91
N GLN A 482 42.73 -1.47 -3.95
CA GLN A 482 43.18 -0.55 -2.87
C GLN A 482 43.82 -1.35 -1.72
N LYS A 483 45.02 -0.93 -1.32
CA LYS A 483 45.75 -1.56 -0.21
C LYS A 483 45.00 -1.45 1.12
N GLU A 484 44.30 -0.37 1.31
CA GLU A 484 43.48 -0.07 2.49
C GLU A 484 42.40 -1.15 2.69
N THR A 485 41.83 -1.68 1.60
CA THR A 485 40.83 -2.75 1.65
C THR A 485 41.43 -4.04 2.22
N PHE A 486 42.60 -4.46 1.74
CA PHE A 486 43.25 -5.64 2.27
C PHE A 486 43.74 -5.47 3.70
N ALA A 487 44.25 -4.29 4.07
CA ALA A 487 44.61 -3.98 5.43
C ALA A 487 43.38 -4.02 6.38
N TYR A 488 42.22 -3.59 5.92
CA TYR A 488 40.96 -3.72 6.66
C TYR A 488 40.58 -5.20 6.84
N TYR A 489 40.66 -6.01 5.80
CA TYR A 489 40.37 -7.44 5.88
C TYR A 489 41.26 -8.15 6.90
N ASP A 490 42.56 -7.90 6.83
CA ASP A 490 43.55 -8.52 7.75
C ASP A 490 43.26 -8.14 9.20
N LYS A 491 42.95 -6.86 9.45
CA LYS A 491 42.58 -6.35 10.77
C LYS A 491 41.32 -7.04 11.28
N MET A 492 40.25 -7.06 10.50
CA MET A 492 38.97 -7.61 10.92
C MET A 492 39.03 -9.11 11.18
N GLN A 493 39.78 -9.86 10.37
CA GLN A 493 39.99 -11.31 10.58
C GLN A 493 40.83 -11.58 11.84
N ALA A 494 41.76 -10.69 12.20
CA ALA A 494 42.55 -10.81 13.42
C ALA A 494 41.75 -10.47 14.69
N GLU A 495 40.86 -9.49 14.60
CA GLU A 495 40.05 -9.01 15.73
C GLU A 495 38.77 -9.85 15.97
N HIS A 496 38.20 -10.50 14.92
CA HIS A 496 36.88 -11.15 14.94
C HIS A 496 36.89 -12.54 14.34
N THR A 497 36.70 -13.57 15.15
CA THR A 497 36.71 -14.99 14.71
C THR A 497 35.52 -15.37 13.85
N ASN A 498 34.44 -14.58 13.89
CA ASN A 498 33.24 -14.74 13.08
C ASN A 498 33.26 -13.89 11.77
N PHE A 499 34.39 -13.27 11.44
CA PHE A 499 34.61 -12.52 10.20
C PHE A 499 35.60 -13.28 9.29
N ARG A 500 35.20 -13.54 8.06
CA ARG A 500 36.02 -14.28 7.10
C ARG A 500 35.95 -13.64 5.71
N VAL A 501 37.07 -13.57 5.01
CA VAL A 501 37.15 -13.14 3.62
C VAL A 501 37.39 -14.34 2.72
N VAL A 502 36.61 -14.44 1.65
CA VAL A 502 36.78 -15.43 0.57
C VAL A 502 36.91 -14.70 -0.75
N THR A 503 37.79 -15.16 -1.64
CA THR A 503 38.15 -14.41 -2.86
C THR A 503 37.51 -15.02 -4.09
N TRP A 504 36.68 -14.23 -4.78
CA TRP A 504 36.12 -14.48 -6.10
C TRP A 504 37.04 -13.86 -7.16
N LYS A 505 37.67 -14.70 -8.00
CA LYS A 505 38.71 -14.25 -8.96
C LYS A 505 38.17 -13.89 -10.35
N GLU A 506 36.95 -14.32 -10.64
CA GLU A 506 36.30 -14.06 -11.92
C GLU A 506 35.79 -12.62 -12.03
N GLY A 507 35.25 -12.27 -13.21
CA GLY A 507 34.59 -11.00 -13.44
C GLY A 507 33.37 -10.77 -12.51
N PHE A 508 32.90 -9.53 -12.48
CA PHE A 508 31.75 -9.19 -11.66
C PHE A 508 30.47 -9.89 -12.18
N ASN A 509 29.88 -10.67 -11.32
CA ASN A 509 28.57 -11.29 -11.49
C ASN A 509 27.95 -11.44 -10.10
N TYR A 510 26.98 -10.58 -9.78
CA TYR A 510 26.38 -10.53 -8.46
C TYR A 510 25.82 -11.87 -7.99
N SER A 511 25.14 -12.58 -8.91
CA SER A 511 24.58 -13.92 -8.63
C SER A 511 25.67 -14.93 -8.28
N ALA A 512 26.69 -15.03 -9.10
CA ALA A 512 27.79 -16.00 -8.92
C ALA A 512 28.61 -15.67 -7.64
N ILE A 513 28.84 -14.38 -7.36
CA ILE A 513 29.56 -13.91 -6.16
C ILE A 513 28.79 -14.30 -4.89
N ASN A 514 27.48 -14.05 -4.84
CA ASN A 514 26.67 -14.42 -3.69
C ASN A 514 26.55 -15.95 -3.53
N ASN A 515 26.39 -16.71 -4.62
CA ASN A 515 26.39 -18.17 -4.58
C ASN A 515 27.71 -18.71 -4.04
N TYR A 516 28.83 -18.13 -4.48
CA TYR A 516 30.15 -18.50 -3.98
C TYR A 516 30.30 -18.19 -2.49
N GLY A 517 29.88 -17.00 -2.02
CA GLY A 517 29.86 -16.65 -0.61
C GLY A 517 28.99 -17.60 0.22
N ALA A 518 27.79 -17.90 -0.27
CA ALA A 518 26.86 -18.80 0.39
C ALA A 518 27.37 -20.24 0.54
N SER A 519 28.31 -20.69 -0.34
CA SER A 519 28.93 -22.00 -0.23
C SER A 519 29.82 -22.15 1.01
N PHE A 520 30.29 -21.07 1.59
CA PHE A 520 31.07 -21.03 2.83
C PHE A 520 30.22 -20.85 4.09
N ALA A 521 28.91 -20.58 3.94
CA ALA A 521 28.01 -20.34 5.04
C ALA A 521 27.79 -21.57 5.91
N LYS A 522 27.90 -21.41 7.22
CA LYS A 522 27.62 -22.42 8.25
C LYS A 522 26.25 -22.23 8.90
N GLY A 523 25.68 -21.05 8.74
CA GLY A 523 24.39 -20.67 9.33
C GLY A 523 23.22 -21.41 8.70
N LYS A 524 22.18 -21.60 9.50
CA LYS A 524 20.88 -22.11 9.04
C LYS A 524 20.17 -21.13 8.14
N TYR A 525 20.46 -19.84 8.32
CA TYR A 525 19.91 -18.72 7.55
C TYR A 525 21.03 -17.96 6.87
N LEU A 526 20.74 -17.47 5.66
CA LEU A 526 21.58 -16.56 4.91
C LEU A 526 20.95 -15.17 4.94
N LEU A 527 21.77 -14.15 5.19
CA LEU A 527 21.46 -12.76 4.93
C LEU A 527 22.32 -12.28 3.78
N LEU A 528 21.74 -12.14 2.58
CA LEU A 528 22.39 -11.46 1.46
C LEU A 528 22.33 -9.96 1.75
N LEU A 529 23.47 -9.29 1.76
CA LEU A 529 23.58 -7.90 2.18
C LEU A 529 24.57 -7.12 1.32
N ASN A 530 24.19 -5.95 0.83
CA ASN A 530 25.13 -5.06 0.14
C ASN A 530 26.09 -4.41 1.13
N ASN A 531 27.32 -4.13 0.66
CA ASN A 531 28.38 -3.52 1.48
C ASN A 531 28.16 -2.05 1.84
N ASP A 532 27.22 -1.38 1.21
CA ASP A 532 26.84 0.04 1.40
C ASP A 532 25.52 0.20 2.14
N THR A 533 25.18 -0.77 3.01
CA THR A 533 24.02 -0.71 3.92
C THR A 533 24.42 -0.36 5.35
N GLU A 534 23.51 0.23 6.12
CA GLU A 534 23.69 0.50 7.55
C GLU A 534 22.42 0.13 8.32
N LEU A 535 22.56 -0.67 9.38
CA LEU A 535 21.45 -1.04 10.27
C LEU A 535 20.92 0.19 11.02
N ILE A 536 19.59 0.40 10.96
CA ILE A 536 18.88 1.46 11.68
C ILE A 536 18.25 0.89 12.96
N GLU A 537 17.35 -0.09 12.80
CA GLU A 537 16.57 -0.67 13.89
C GLU A 537 17.28 -1.90 14.46
N GLU A 538 17.51 -1.92 15.78
CA GLU A 538 18.32 -2.95 16.45
C GLU A 538 17.72 -4.37 16.31
N ASP A 539 16.41 -4.51 16.23
CA ASP A 539 15.71 -5.79 16.12
C ASP A 539 15.54 -6.29 14.67
N SER A 540 16.07 -5.58 13.66
CA SER A 540 15.88 -5.92 12.24
C SER A 540 16.21 -7.37 11.88
N ILE A 541 17.26 -7.93 12.46
CA ILE A 541 17.62 -9.34 12.22
C ILE A 541 16.59 -10.29 12.83
N LYS A 542 16.09 -9.99 14.03
CA LYS A 542 15.04 -10.78 14.68
C LYS A 542 13.73 -10.71 13.92
N GLU A 543 13.36 -9.53 13.43
CA GLU A 543 12.17 -9.36 12.58
C GLU A 543 12.21 -10.28 11.37
N MET A 544 13.30 -10.26 10.60
CA MET A 544 13.44 -11.15 9.45
C MET A 544 13.51 -12.63 9.85
N LEU A 545 14.20 -12.97 10.96
CA LEU A 545 14.27 -14.34 11.47
C LEU A 545 12.88 -14.86 11.87
N GLY A 546 12.07 -14.03 12.53
CA GLY A 546 10.71 -14.38 12.94
C GLY A 546 9.88 -14.85 11.76
N PHE A 547 9.92 -14.13 10.64
CA PHE A 547 9.28 -14.57 9.41
C PHE A 547 9.96 -15.80 8.81
N CYS A 548 11.27 -15.81 8.67
CA CYS A 548 12.00 -16.91 8.03
C CYS A 548 11.94 -18.22 8.83
N GLN A 549 11.62 -18.22 10.14
CA GLN A 549 11.46 -19.45 10.90
C GLN A 549 10.13 -20.17 10.59
N ARG A 550 9.12 -19.46 10.13
CA ARG A 550 7.85 -20.05 9.68
C ARG A 550 8.11 -21.00 8.50
N GLU A 551 7.39 -22.12 8.46
CA GLU A 551 7.58 -23.12 7.42
C GLU A 551 7.14 -22.62 6.04
N ASP A 552 6.05 -21.87 5.97
CA ASP A 552 5.46 -21.29 4.76
C ASP A 552 6.29 -20.15 4.15
N VAL A 553 7.20 -19.51 4.93
CA VAL A 553 8.04 -18.41 4.46
C VAL A 553 9.39 -18.91 3.96
N GLY A 554 9.76 -18.49 2.76
CA GLY A 554 11.05 -18.77 2.16
C GLY A 554 12.04 -17.60 2.23
N ILE A 555 11.51 -16.36 2.18
CA ILE A 555 12.32 -15.13 2.13
C ILE A 555 11.65 -14.06 3.01
N ALA A 556 12.49 -13.29 3.72
CA ALA A 556 12.11 -12.03 4.34
C ALA A 556 13.02 -10.90 3.83
N GLY A 557 12.43 -9.80 3.35
CA GLY A 557 13.15 -8.60 2.89
C GLY A 557 12.95 -7.42 3.82
N ALA A 558 14.01 -6.64 4.05
CA ALA A 558 13.97 -5.45 4.90
C ALA A 558 13.42 -4.23 4.16
N ARG A 559 12.93 -3.25 4.90
CA ARG A 559 12.70 -1.89 4.40
C ARG A 559 14.04 -1.18 4.23
N LEU A 560 14.27 -0.59 3.04
CA LEU A 560 15.46 0.19 2.79
C LEU A 560 15.12 1.66 2.60
N LEU A 561 15.93 2.52 3.19
CA LEU A 561 15.83 3.97 3.09
C LEU A 561 17.07 4.54 2.40
N TYR A 562 16.87 5.60 1.64
CA TYR A 562 17.97 6.49 1.25
C TYR A 562 18.49 7.27 2.47
N GLY A 563 19.68 7.86 2.36
CA GLY A 563 20.29 8.63 3.44
C GLY A 563 19.54 9.91 3.84
N ASP A 564 18.48 10.28 3.12
CA ASP A 564 17.57 11.39 3.40
C ASP A 564 16.24 10.96 4.04
N ASP A 565 16.17 9.72 4.54
CA ASP A 565 14.98 9.13 5.16
C ASP A 565 13.81 8.86 4.19
N THR A 566 14.02 8.92 2.88
CA THR A 566 13.01 8.49 1.91
C THR A 566 13.11 6.99 1.61
N ILE A 567 11.97 6.36 1.31
CA ILE A 567 11.91 4.93 1.00
C ILE A 567 12.62 4.66 -0.33
N GLN A 568 13.55 3.71 -0.31
CA GLN A 568 14.15 3.12 -1.49
C GLN A 568 13.47 1.82 -1.87
N HIS A 569 13.16 0.98 -0.88
CA HIS A 569 12.53 -0.32 -1.05
C HIS A 569 11.52 -0.60 0.05
N ALA A 570 10.32 -0.97 -0.38
CA ALA A 570 9.25 -1.47 0.49
C ALA A 570 8.47 -2.62 -0.21
N GLY A 571 9.21 -3.52 -0.87
CA GLY A 571 8.70 -4.59 -1.71
C GLY A 571 8.85 -4.32 -3.21
N VAL A 572 8.68 -5.34 -4.03
CA VAL A 572 8.77 -5.30 -5.49
C VAL A 572 7.49 -5.80 -6.12
N VAL A 573 6.95 -5.02 -7.07
CA VAL A 573 5.80 -5.40 -7.91
C VAL A 573 6.31 -5.71 -9.32
N ILE A 574 5.90 -6.85 -9.86
CA ILE A 574 6.16 -7.22 -11.25
C ILE A 574 5.25 -6.38 -12.15
N GLY A 575 5.83 -5.76 -13.17
CA GLY A 575 5.14 -4.85 -14.09
C GLY A 575 5.46 -3.37 -13.85
N PHE A 576 5.93 -2.94 -12.68
CA PHE A 576 6.34 -1.55 -12.47
C PHE A 576 7.45 -1.14 -13.42
N GLY A 577 7.27 0.02 -14.07
CA GLY A 577 8.22 0.56 -15.04
C GLY A 577 8.44 -0.32 -16.27
N GLY A 578 7.59 -1.33 -16.48
CA GLY A 578 7.60 -2.26 -17.61
C GLY A 578 7.92 -3.71 -17.22
N ILE A 579 8.82 -3.97 -16.28
CA ILE A 579 9.23 -5.32 -15.90
C ILE A 579 9.03 -5.58 -14.41
N ALA A 580 9.66 -4.80 -13.56
CA ALA A 580 9.53 -4.88 -12.11
C ALA A 580 10.13 -3.63 -11.46
N GLY A 581 9.60 -3.23 -10.33
CA GLY A 581 10.11 -2.06 -9.61
C GLY A 581 9.71 -2.05 -8.14
N HIS A 582 10.40 -1.22 -7.39
CA HIS A 582 10.18 -1.05 -5.96
C HIS A 582 8.93 -0.20 -5.71
N THR A 583 8.22 -0.49 -4.62
CA THR A 583 7.06 0.27 -4.16
C THR A 583 7.48 1.48 -3.33
N PHE A 584 6.67 2.55 -3.38
CA PHE A 584 6.77 3.75 -2.56
C PHE A 584 8.11 4.50 -2.62
N ILE A 585 8.88 4.36 -3.71
CA ILE A 585 10.17 5.05 -3.89
C ILE A 585 10.00 6.56 -3.70
N GLY A 586 10.87 7.16 -2.85
CA GLY A 586 10.91 8.59 -2.59
C GLY A 586 9.85 9.10 -1.61
N LEU A 587 8.96 8.24 -1.09
CA LEU A 587 8.07 8.58 0.02
C LEU A 587 8.90 8.71 1.31
N HIS A 588 8.75 9.81 2.03
CA HIS A 588 9.45 9.96 3.32
C HIS A 588 8.91 8.96 4.35
N LYS A 589 9.79 8.37 5.18
CA LYS A 589 9.44 7.32 6.15
C LYS A 589 8.34 7.70 7.15
N ALA A 590 8.11 9.00 7.37
CA ALA A 590 7.07 9.54 8.25
C ALA A 590 5.75 9.86 7.52
N GLU A 591 5.68 9.72 6.19
CA GLU A 591 4.48 9.97 5.42
C GLU A 591 3.63 8.70 5.30
N ASN A 592 2.30 8.88 5.26
CA ASN A 592 1.39 7.77 5.05
C ASN A 592 1.40 7.32 3.59
N SER A 593 1.65 6.04 3.39
CA SER A 593 1.47 5.38 2.10
C SER A 593 0.01 4.97 1.89
N TYR A 594 -0.32 4.50 0.69
CA TYR A 594 -1.63 3.94 0.36
C TYR A 594 -2.04 2.87 1.39
N PHE A 595 -3.10 3.11 2.16
CA PHE A 595 -3.59 2.25 3.26
C PHE A 595 -2.46 1.74 4.19
N HIS A 596 -1.47 2.59 4.47
CA HIS A 596 -0.29 2.28 5.31
C HIS A 596 0.57 1.10 4.83
N ARG A 597 0.43 0.65 3.55
CA ARG A 597 1.07 -0.54 2.99
C ARG A 597 2.60 -0.56 3.16
N ALA A 598 3.28 0.59 3.16
CA ALA A 598 4.73 0.66 3.42
C ALA A 598 5.12 0.28 4.85
N MET A 599 4.16 0.22 5.79
CA MET A 599 4.37 -0.13 7.20
C MET A 599 3.62 -1.41 7.61
N CYS A 600 3.04 -2.14 6.67
CA CYS A 600 2.42 -3.43 6.88
C CYS A 600 3.38 -4.54 6.45
N ALA A 601 3.59 -5.56 7.29
CA ALA A 601 4.16 -6.81 6.83
C ALA A 601 3.21 -7.41 5.80
N GLN A 602 3.74 -7.87 4.67
CA GLN A 602 2.92 -8.38 3.58
C GLN A 602 3.73 -9.21 2.61
N ASP A 603 3.03 -10.08 1.89
CA ASP A 603 3.64 -10.84 0.82
C ASP A 603 3.79 -9.98 -0.44
N TYR A 604 4.91 -10.13 -1.11
CA TYR A 604 5.19 -9.57 -2.41
C TYR A 604 5.68 -10.64 -3.38
N SER A 605 5.64 -10.33 -4.67
CA SER A 605 6.25 -11.20 -5.67
C SER A 605 7.76 -11.28 -5.55
N ALA A 606 8.40 -10.19 -5.08
CA ALA A 606 9.82 -10.16 -4.79
C ALA A 606 10.20 -9.08 -3.77
N VAL A 607 11.42 -9.21 -3.23
CA VAL A 607 12.16 -8.21 -2.46
C VAL A 607 13.60 -8.15 -2.96
N THR A 608 14.29 -7.03 -2.70
CA THR A 608 15.68 -6.88 -3.20
C THR A 608 16.70 -7.61 -2.36
N ALA A 609 17.71 -8.20 -3.02
CA ALA A 609 18.84 -8.82 -2.36
C ALA A 609 19.86 -7.82 -1.76
N ALA A 610 19.60 -6.53 -1.83
CA ALA A 610 20.37 -5.54 -1.08
C ALA A 610 20.29 -5.78 0.45
N CYS A 611 19.15 -6.33 0.95
CA CYS A 611 19.00 -6.88 2.29
C CYS A 611 17.89 -7.93 2.31
N LEU A 612 18.26 -9.20 2.13
CA LEU A 612 17.33 -10.33 1.99
C LEU A 612 17.78 -11.50 2.86
N MET A 613 16.90 -11.99 3.73
CA MET A 613 17.13 -13.20 4.52
C MET A 613 16.38 -14.38 3.93
N THR A 614 17.03 -15.55 3.91
CA THR A 614 16.44 -16.81 3.46
C THR A 614 16.98 -18.00 4.24
N LYS A 615 16.25 -19.12 4.27
CA LYS A 615 16.78 -20.41 4.79
C LYS A 615 17.87 -20.92 3.85
N LYS A 616 19.01 -21.35 4.41
CA LYS A 616 20.10 -21.96 3.61
C LYS A 616 19.58 -23.17 2.81
N SER A 617 18.70 -23.98 3.41
CA SER A 617 18.09 -25.13 2.75
C SER A 617 17.22 -24.75 1.54
N VAL A 618 16.47 -23.64 1.62
CA VAL A 618 15.66 -23.12 0.50
C VAL A 618 16.58 -22.58 -0.59
N PHE A 619 17.63 -21.83 -0.20
CA PHE A 619 18.62 -21.31 -1.13
C PHE A 619 19.28 -22.45 -1.95
N ASP A 620 19.70 -23.50 -1.26
CA ASP A 620 20.33 -24.67 -1.89
C ASP A 620 19.33 -25.45 -2.78
N GLN A 621 18.09 -25.59 -2.32
CA GLN A 621 17.04 -26.32 -3.06
C GLN A 621 16.73 -25.69 -4.42
N VAL A 622 16.71 -24.35 -4.51
CA VAL A 622 16.44 -23.63 -5.77
C VAL A 622 17.72 -23.36 -6.59
N GLY A 623 18.89 -23.79 -6.09
CA GLY A 623 20.18 -23.59 -6.76
C GLY A 623 20.73 -22.17 -6.66
N GLY A 624 20.35 -21.41 -5.63
CA GLY A 624 20.79 -20.04 -5.38
C GLY A 624 20.29 -19.03 -6.43
N LEU A 625 21.04 -17.94 -6.60
CA LEU A 625 20.81 -16.92 -7.63
C LEU A 625 21.24 -17.45 -9.02
N SER A 626 20.57 -17.00 -10.07
CA SER A 626 20.84 -17.43 -11.46
C SER A 626 22.00 -16.66 -12.08
N PRO A 627 23.14 -17.28 -12.39
CA PRO A 627 24.33 -16.57 -12.92
C PRO A 627 24.12 -15.89 -14.29
N GLU A 628 23.16 -16.35 -15.09
CA GLU A 628 22.77 -15.70 -16.35
C GLU A 628 22.13 -14.32 -16.13
N LEU A 629 21.61 -14.03 -14.93
CA LEU A 629 21.16 -12.72 -14.46
C LEU A 629 22.25 -12.12 -13.58
N ALA A 630 23.29 -11.58 -14.23
CA ALA A 630 24.51 -11.17 -13.53
C ALA A 630 24.34 -9.92 -12.67
N VAL A 631 23.38 -9.04 -13.01
CA VAL A 631 23.22 -7.72 -12.39
C VAL A 631 21.77 -7.38 -12.14
N ALA A 632 20.89 -7.42 -13.15
CA ALA A 632 19.48 -7.07 -13.00
C ALA A 632 18.61 -8.30 -12.83
N PHE A 633 17.51 -8.18 -12.10
CA PHE A 633 16.48 -9.20 -11.91
C PHE A 633 16.93 -10.51 -11.23
N ASN A 634 18.16 -10.60 -10.76
CA ASN A 634 18.67 -11.80 -10.09
C ASN A 634 17.96 -12.09 -8.77
N ASP A 635 17.68 -11.06 -7.98
CA ASP A 635 16.92 -11.12 -6.73
C ASP A 635 15.45 -11.44 -7.00
N ILE A 636 14.86 -10.83 -8.02
CA ILE A 636 13.47 -11.08 -8.42
C ILE A 636 13.32 -12.53 -8.91
N ASP A 637 14.20 -13.01 -9.78
CA ASP A 637 14.24 -14.41 -10.23
C ASP A 637 14.38 -15.38 -9.05
N TYR A 638 15.27 -15.06 -8.09
CA TYR A 638 15.43 -15.87 -6.89
C TYR A 638 14.11 -15.93 -6.07
N CYS A 639 13.46 -14.81 -5.87
CA CYS A 639 12.16 -14.77 -5.21
C CYS A 639 11.10 -15.59 -5.94
N MET A 640 11.05 -15.49 -7.28
CA MET A 640 10.13 -16.28 -8.10
C MET A 640 10.39 -17.79 -8.01
N LYS A 641 11.67 -18.23 -7.98
CA LYS A 641 12.02 -19.64 -7.76
C LYS A 641 11.54 -20.13 -6.39
N VAL A 642 11.67 -19.32 -5.35
CA VAL A 642 11.20 -19.64 -4.00
C VAL A 642 9.68 -19.71 -3.95
N ARG A 643 8.97 -18.78 -4.62
CA ARG A 643 7.51 -18.84 -4.76
C ARG A 643 7.03 -20.09 -5.52
N ALA A 644 7.76 -20.53 -6.52
CA ALA A 644 7.45 -21.76 -7.24
C ALA A 644 7.51 -23.02 -6.34
N LEU A 645 8.18 -22.97 -5.19
CA LEU A 645 8.10 -23.98 -4.13
C LEU A 645 6.85 -23.86 -3.24
N GLY A 646 5.94 -22.93 -3.52
CA GLY A 646 4.78 -22.63 -2.68
C GLY A 646 5.11 -21.84 -1.40
N LYS A 647 6.28 -21.18 -1.34
CA LYS A 647 6.69 -20.40 -0.16
C LYS A 647 6.47 -18.90 -0.37
N MET A 648 6.17 -18.19 0.72
CA MET A 648 5.95 -16.76 0.72
C MET A 648 7.27 -15.99 0.70
N VAL A 649 7.21 -14.79 0.10
CA VAL A 649 8.25 -13.76 0.09
C VAL A 649 7.69 -12.57 0.85
N VAL A 650 8.11 -12.40 2.09
CA VAL A 650 7.54 -11.41 3.01
C VAL A 650 8.39 -10.15 3.05
N TYR A 651 7.75 -9.01 2.94
CA TYR A 651 8.33 -7.72 3.28
C TYR A 651 8.13 -7.44 4.76
N ALA A 652 9.22 -7.23 5.50
CA ALA A 652 9.25 -6.98 6.93
C ALA A 652 9.55 -5.48 7.22
N PRO A 653 8.53 -4.62 7.37
CA PRO A 653 8.70 -3.16 7.44
C PRO A 653 9.46 -2.67 8.67
N TYR A 654 9.47 -3.45 9.76
CA TYR A 654 10.16 -3.13 11.01
C TYR A 654 11.62 -3.58 11.01
N SER A 655 12.05 -4.36 10.03
CA SER A 655 13.46 -4.55 9.68
C SER A 655 13.89 -3.39 8.79
N CYS A 656 14.78 -2.50 9.24
CA CYS A 656 15.06 -1.24 8.56
C CYS A 656 16.55 -0.93 8.48
N PHE A 657 17.01 -0.59 7.25
CA PHE A 657 18.39 -0.23 6.95
C PHE A 657 18.44 1.01 6.06
N TYR A 658 19.50 1.81 6.19
CA TYR A 658 19.92 2.69 5.10
C TYR A 658 20.62 1.87 4.01
N HIS A 659 20.45 2.26 2.75
CA HIS A 659 21.18 1.75 1.61
C HIS A 659 21.67 2.91 0.77
N TYR A 660 22.97 3.14 0.80
CA TYR A 660 23.65 4.32 0.22
C TYR A 660 24.00 4.12 -1.26
N GLU A 661 23.06 3.59 -2.04
CA GLU A 661 23.14 3.15 -3.43
C GLU A 661 24.06 3.99 -4.35
N SER A 662 24.61 3.35 -5.37
CA SER A 662 25.34 3.93 -6.52
C SER A 662 26.77 4.39 -6.28
N LYS A 663 27.37 4.15 -5.11
CA LYS A 663 28.78 4.50 -4.89
C LYS A 663 29.76 3.65 -5.68
N SER A 664 29.44 2.37 -5.92
CA SER A 664 30.35 1.39 -6.55
C SER A 664 30.07 1.10 -8.02
N ARG A 665 28.83 1.29 -8.52
CA ARG A 665 28.39 0.75 -9.82
C ARG A 665 28.17 1.80 -10.91
N GLY A 666 27.88 3.04 -10.55
CA GLY A 666 27.51 4.11 -11.50
C GLY A 666 26.20 3.84 -12.26
N LEU A 667 25.87 4.73 -13.19
CA LEU A 667 24.64 4.64 -13.98
C LEU A 667 24.71 3.55 -15.06
N GLU A 668 23.57 2.97 -15.45
CA GLU A 668 23.41 2.03 -16.58
C GLU A 668 23.34 2.80 -17.92
N ASP A 669 24.42 3.52 -18.27
CA ASP A 669 24.43 4.53 -19.33
C ASP A 669 25.34 4.19 -20.53
N THR A 670 26.13 3.12 -20.45
CA THR A 670 26.94 2.70 -21.59
C THR A 670 26.22 1.70 -22.51
N PRO A 671 26.56 1.64 -23.82
CA PRO A 671 25.94 0.69 -24.76
C PRO A 671 26.04 -0.77 -24.29
N GLU A 672 27.18 -1.17 -23.69
CA GLU A 672 27.41 -2.52 -23.20
C GLU A 672 26.50 -2.85 -21.99
N LYS A 673 26.34 -1.90 -21.06
CA LYS A 673 25.46 -2.05 -19.91
C LYS A 673 24.00 -2.13 -20.35
N ILE A 674 23.58 -1.29 -21.30
CA ILE A 674 22.23 -1.31 -21.87
C ILE A 674 21.99 -2.66 -22.59
N ALA A 675 22.94 -3.15 -23.39
CA ALA A 675 22.80 -4.44 -24.07
C ALA A 675 22.71 -5.61 -23.09
N ARG A 676 23.51 -5.59 -22.00
CA ARG A 676 23.39 -6.56 -20.92
C ARG A 676 22.02 -6.50 -20.26
N PHE A 677 21.56 -5.31 -19.86
CA PHE A 677 20.26 -5.11 -19.23
C PHE A 677 19.12 -5.68 -20.09
N ASN A 678 19.09 -5.34 -21.39
CA ASN A 678 18.08 -5.84 -22.32
C ASN A 678 18.10 -7.37 -22.44
N ARG A 679 19.28 -7.98 -22.40
CA ARG A 679 19.42 -9.44 -22.40
C ARG A 679 18.87 -10.04 -21.10
N GLU A 680 19.20 -9.47 -19.96
CA GLU A 680 18.69 -9.92 -18.66
C GLU A 680 17.17 -9.78 -18.56
N VAL A 681 16.59 -8.70 -19.12
CA VAL A 681 15.13 -8.55 -19.30
C VAL A 681 14.56 -9.70 -20.12
N ALA A 682 15.16 -10.00 -21.29
CA ALA A 682 14.68 -11.08 -22.16
C ALA A 682 14.73 -12.46 -21.48
N ILE A 683 15.79 -12.73 -20.72
CA ILE A 683 15.92 -13.96 -19.93
C ILE A 683 14.81 -14.02 -18.88
N PHE A 684 14.58 -12.94 -18.13
CA PHE A 684 13.56 -12.90 -17.08
C PHE A 684 12.15 -13.13 -17.63
N ILE A 685 11.77 -12.45 -18.73
CA ILE A 685 10.47 -12.62 -19.37
C ILE A 685 10.25 -14.07 -19.82
N ARG A 686 11.29 -14.70 -20.41
CA ARG A 686 11.21 -16.10 -20.87
C ARG A 686 11.05 -17.08 -19.71
N LYS A 687 11.69 -16.82 -18.57
CA LYS A 687 11.60 -17.69 -17.39
C LYS A 687 10.24 -17.58 -16.68
N TRP A 688 9.61 -16.39 -16.69
CA TRP A 688 8.43 -16.10 -15.90
C TRP A 688 7.28 -15.50 -16.74
N PRO A 689 6.87 -16.18 -17.85
CA PRO A 689 5.85 -15.63 -18.76
C PRO A 689 4.49 -15.44 -18.07
N ASP A 690 4.11 -16.32 -17.16
CA ASP A 690 2.78 -16.33 -16.54
C ASP A 690 2.54 -15.05 -15.72
N ILE A 691 3.47 -14.66 -14.86
CA ILE A 691 3.29 -13.44 -14.05
C ILE A 691 3.37 -12.16 -14.89
N ILE A 692 4.15 -12.21 -15.99
CA ILE A 692 4.25 -11.10 -16.94
C ILE A 692 2.93 -10.92 -17.69
N GLN A 693 2.25 -12.00 -18.05
CA GLN A 693 0.99 -11.97 -18.80
C GLN A 693 -0.21 -11.72 -17.90
N ASN A 694 -0.26 -12.35 -16.73
CA ASN A 694 -1.43 -12.31 -15.84
C ASN A 694 -1.37 -11.16 -14.83
N GLY A 695 -0.20 -10.50 -14.67
CA GLY A 695 0.04 -9.47 -13.67
C GLY A 695 0.49 -10.01 -12.31
N ASP A 696 0.87 -9.10 -11.43
CA ASP A 696 1.34 -9.42 -10.08
C ASP A 696 0.13 -9.66 -9.14
N PRO A 697 -0.02 -10.84 -8.51
CA PRO A 697 -1.18 -11.13 -7.66
C PRO A 697 -1.24 -10.24 -6.41
N PHE A 698 -0.13 -9.67 -5.97
CA PHE A 698 -0.10 -8.78 -4.82
C PHE A 698 -0.32 -7.30 -5.18
N TYR A 699 -0.67 -7.03 -6.45
CA TYR A 699 -0.94 -5.68 -6.94
C TYR A 699 -2.24 -5.61 -7.74
N ASN A 700 -3.18 -4.76 -7.30
CA ASN A 700 -4.49 -4.67 -7.93
C ASN A 700 -4.41 -4.12 -9.37
N PRO A 701 -5.08 -4.72 -10.36
CA PRO A 701 -5.04 -4.29 -11.77
C PRO A 701 -5.64 -2.89 -12.02
N ASN A 702 -6.41 -2.34 -11.08
CA ASN A 702 -6.97 -1.00 -11.15
C ASN A 702 -5.96 0.11 -10.77
N LEU A 703 -4.80 -0.26 -10.23
CA LEU A 703 -3.72 0.65 -9.90
C LEU A 703 -2.71 0.75 -11.05
N THR A 704 -2.07 1.93 -11.20
CA THR A 704 -1.13 2.15 -12.32
C THR A 704 0.21 1.44 -12.09
N LEU A 705 0.75 0.83 -13.13
CA LEU A 705 2.11 0.29 -13.15
C LEU A 705 3.19 1.34 -13.49
N ARG A 706 2.80 2.59 -13.73
CA ARG A 706 3.74 3.68 -14.11
C ARG A 706 4.29 4.47 -12.93
N LYS A 707 3.70 4.30 -11.74
CA LYS A 707 4.12 4.96 -10.49
C LYS A 707 4.20 3.95 -9.37
N SER A 708 5.14 4.15 -8.45
CA SER A 708 5.36 3.27 -7.32
C SER A 708 4.46 3.54 -6.10
N ASN A 709 3.53 4.50 -6.19
CA ASN A 709 2.75 5.03 -5.07
C ASN A 709 1.31 4.49 -4.97
N PHE A 710 0.96 3.45 -5.73
CA PHE A 710 -0.38 2.85 -5.76
C PHE A 710 -1.49 3.82 -6.20
N ALA A 711 -1.16 4.76 -7.10
CA ALA A 711 -2.14 5.66 -7.69
C ALA A 711 -3.09 4.92 -8.64
N LEU A 712 -4.28 5.50 -8.86
CA LEU A 712 -5.25 4.98 -9.81
C LEU A 712 -4.67 4.87 -11.21
N ARG A 713 -5.08 3.83 -11.93
CA ARG A 713 -4.75 3.65 -13.35
C ARG A 713 -5.47 4.70 -14.19
N ASP A 714 -4.75 5.35 -15.08
CA ASP A 714 -5.32 6.27 -16.07
C ASP A 714 -5.93 5.47 -17.24
N LEU A 715 -7.23 5.22 -17.18
CA LEU A 715 -7.96 4.38 -18.15
C LEU A 715 -7.95 4.93 -19.58
N LEU A 716 -7.62 6.21 -19.76
CA LEU A 716 -7.47 6.81 -21.09
C LEU A 716 -6.09 6.51 -21.72
N LYS A 717 -5.09 6.15 -20.88
CA LYS A 717 -3.71 5.89 -21.32
C LYS A 717 -3.24 4.46 -21.03
N GLU A 718 -3.92 3.76 -20.12
CA GLU A 718 -3.55 2.43 -19.67
C GLU A 718 -4.80 1.56 -19.62
N LYS A 719 -4.88 0.51 -20.41
CA LYS A 719 -6.00 -0.44 -20.30
C LYS A 719 -5.80 -1.41 -19.14
N ILE A 720 -6.89 -1.75 -18.45
CA ILE A 720 -6.86 -2.75 -17.39
C ILE A 720 -6.52 -4.12 -18.02
N GLY A 721 -5.54 -4.81 -17.43
CA GLY A 721 -5.14 -6.16 -17.86
C GLY A 721 -4.30 -6.22 -19.14
N GLU A 722 -3.95 -5.08 -19.77
CA GLU A 722 -2.98 -5.08 -20.86
C GLU A 722 -1.56 -4.98 -20.27
N PRO A 723 -0.71 -6.00 -20.45
CA PRO A 723 0.71 -5.91 -20.11
C PRO A 723 1.42 -4.90 -21.02
N TYR A 724 2.59 -4.43 -20.60
CA TYR A 724 3.47 -3.67 -21.49
C TYR A 724 3.81 -4.51 -22.73
N ASP A 725 3.94 -3.86 -23.89
CA ASP A 725 4.46 -4.53 -25.09
C ASP A 725 5.95 -4.86 -24.89
N LEU A 726 6.20 -6.08 -24.46
CA LEU A 726 7.55 -6.60 -24.17
C LEU A 726 8.20 -7.27 -25.37
N LYS A 727 7.52 -7.35 -26.55
CA LYS A 727 8.07 -7.95 -27.78
C LYS A 727 9.38 -7.29 -28.22
N VAL A 728 9.57 -6.02 -27.87
CA VAL A 728 10.81 -5.28 -28.13
C VAL A 728 12.04 -5.99 -27.52
N TYR A 729 11.86 -6.77 -26.45
CA TYR A 729 12.94 -7.49 -25.78
C TYR A 729 13.20 -8.89 -26.37
N GLU A 730 12.28 -9.48 -27.14
CA GLU A 730 12.44 -10.81 -27.75
C GLU A 730 13.70 -10.89 -28.63
N GLN A 731 14.04 -9.82 -29.31
CA GLN A 731 15.26 -9.72 -30.16
C GLN A 731 16.58 -9.85 -29.37
N PHE A 732 16.55 -9.66 -28.04
CA PHE A 732 17.72 -9.75 -27.17
C PHE A 732 17.82 -11.10 -26.46
N ALA A 733 16.86 -11.98 -26.66
CA ALA A 733 16.87 -13.31 -26.07
C ALA A 733 18.06 -14.13 -26.62
N PRO A 734 18.81 -14.86 -25.76
CA PRO A 734 19.84 -15.77 -26.22
C PRO A 734 19.24 -16.79 -27.20
N GLU A 735 19.97 -17.16 -28.23
CA GLU A 735 19.60 -18.28 -29.13
C GLU A 735 19.48 -19.56 -28.28
N ASP A 736 18.44 -20.35 -28.51
CA ASP A 736 18.24 -21.61 -27.80
C ASP A 736 19.34 -22.59 -28.20
N ASP A 737 20.21 -22.94 -27.25
CA ASP A 737 21.23 -24.01 -27.41
C ASP A 737 20.61 -25.43 -27.55
N THR A 738 19.28 -25.55 -27.51
CA THR A 738 18.55 -26.83 -27.64
C THR A 738 18.49 -27.37 -29.05
N LYS A 739 18.96 -26.63 -30.09
CA LYS A 739 19.08 -27.11 -31.47
C LYS A 739 20.40 -27.72 -31.84
N ALA A 740 21.32 -27.84 -30.88
CA ALA A 740 22.67 -28.43 -31.13
C ALA A 740 22.76 -29.93 -30.80
N HIS A 741 21.65 -30.59 -30.44
CA HIS A 741 21.61 -32.03 -30.13
C HIS A 741 20.41 -32.73 -30.81
N GLU A 742 20.17 -32.46 -32.11
CA GLU A 742 19.51 -33.39 -33.03
C GLU A 742 20.47 -33.96 -34.07
#